data_8d526a0fa812bd83626370f9bc8a5ea8
#
_entry.id   8d526a0fa812bd83626370f9bc8a5ea8
#
_cell.length_a   1.000
_cell.length_b   1.000
_cell.length_c   1.000
_cell.angle_alpha   90.00
_cell.angle_beta   90.00
_cell.angle_gamma   90.00
#
_symmetry.space_group_name_H-M   'P 1'
#
loop_
_entity.id
_entity.type
_entity.pdbx_description
1 polymer ?
#
loop_
_entity_poly.entity_id
_entity_poly.type
_entity_poly.pdbx_seq_one_letter_code
_entity_poly.pdbx_strand_id
1 'polypeptide(L)'
;MKDSRRYLTKSRFKEGLECRTKLFYCNNPEYNDSNNEDSFLEALAEGGFQVGEIAKFLVSDDPYKDDISIDTLDYDLALLKTNKKLEKDKVSIAEAAFKYNNFFIRVDLLEKHGKTLKIYEVKAKSWGESDETNPYEYFIKTYKVGEKKGQRYINKEWFYYLYDITFQRYIIKKLFPDYKIESNLILADKTKLTSIDGLNQFFKIQRDPYSSYKKEIIFPKNIKKSDLGTIPLKKINVDQTCDFIEKQMINNYSFEEYINHLSYLYKNNIREFQDIDQRCFSCQYKTDSNSKLKSGFSECFKQNGKIINEQSSLVDQVWKSTKKEVDKGHFFIDQINEDDYLKKDFDNEDGMSTNYRQYLQIVKSKENDKSSYYHPYLRDIISEFEKPYHFIDFETSSVALPFHKNRHPYESLAFQYSYHILDGDKIEHKGEYLNTSPEFPNYSFLRSLKNEFSSGVKGTIFRYHNHENTILNQIYTQLINESSIDVPDRNELLDFIKHISSPTKNNLGEWKDGPKSMVDLYKLVVSLYYSPFSKGSNSIKYILPSVLNDSEMLRNKYSKPIYGTDLISSKNFKDWIWLNEDKHDPYKSLPPIFTEIDKNNPIDISTFNNLDDGGAAMTAYAYLQFSETKPELRKKIEKAMLRYCELDTMAMVIIFEHFLERINKF
;
A
#
# COMPACT_ATOMS: atom_id res chain seq x y z
N MET A 1 26.14 -19.77 9.85
CA MET A 1 25.12 -20.28 10.77
C MET A 1 24.28 -19.11 11.24
N LYS A 2 22.93 -19.18 11.17
CA LYS A 2 22.07 -18.16 11.78
C LYS A 2 22.33 -18.16 13.27
N ASP A 3 22.60 -16.99 13.86
CA ASP A 3 22.80 -16.81 15.31
C ASP A 3 21.53 -17.27 16.05
N SER A 4 21.66 -18.27 16.90
CA SER A 4 20.55 -18.87 17.63
C SER A 4 20.06 -18.02 18.83
N ARG A 5 20.73 -16.90 19.08
CA ARG A 5 20.40 -16.00 20.20
C ARG A 5 19.07 -15.28 19.93
N ARG A 6 18.14 -15.39 20.86
CA ARG A 6 16.79 -14.79 20.76
C ARG A 6 16.73 -13.44 21.48
N TYR A 7 17.41 -12.43 20.94
CA TYR A 7 17.30 -11.07 21.44
C TYR A 7 15.99 -10.42 21.01
N LEU A 8 15.36 -9.64 21.91
CA LEU A 8 14.27 -8.75 21.52
C LEU A 8 14.87 -7.56 20.73
N THR A 9 14.66 -7.56 19.43
CA THR A 9 15.09 -6.50 18.51
C THR A 9 13.95 -5.51 18.26
N LYS A 10 14.20 -4.38 17.54
CA LYS A 10 13.17 -3.43 17.11
C LYS A 10 11.98 -4.15 16.42
N SER A 11 12.26 -5.01 15.45
CA SER A 11 11.22 -5.73 14.72
C SER A 11 10.40 -6.65 15.62
N ARG A 12 11.06 -7.38 16.54
CA ARG A 12 10.37 -8.26 17.50
C ARG A 12 9.56 -7.50 18.53
N PHE A 13 10.07 -6.35 18.97
CA PHE A 13 9.31 -5.45 19.82
C PHE A 13 8.04 -4.96 19.13
N LYS A 14 8.13 -4.54 17.86
CA LYS A 14 6.97 -4.13 17.06
C LYS A 14 5.93 -5.26 16.92
N GLU A 15 6.36 -6.49 16.59
CA GLU A 15 5.48 -7.66 16.54
C GLU A 15 4.80 -7.92 17.88
N GLY A 16 5.54 -7.83 18.99
CA GLY A 16 4.99 -7.99 20.34
C GLY A 16 4.01 -6.89 20.74
N LEU A 17 4.18 -5.66 20.23
CA LEU A 17 3.21 -4.57 20.40
C LEU A 17 1.92 -4.83 19.64
N GLU A 18 2.01 -5.43 18.44
CA GLU A 18 0.85 -5.81 17.67
C GLU A 18 0.10 -6.96 18.32
N CYS A 19 0.82 -8.02 18.69
CA CYS A 19 0.27 -9.19 19.36
C CYS A 19 1.41 -10.00 20.01
N ARG A 20 1.32 -10.24 21.32
CA ARG A 20 2.33 -11.03 22.07
C ARG A 20 2.47 -12.46 21.52
N THR A 21 1.39 -13.06 21.06
CA THR A 21 1.38 -14.41 20.48
C THR A 21 2.24 -14.51 19.21
N LYS A 22 2.34 -13.43 18.43
CA LYS A 22 3.17 -13.39 17.21
C LYS A 22 4.64 -13.67 17.49
N LEU A 23 5.18 -13.30 18.67
CA LEU A 23 6.56 -13.58 19.05
C LEU A 23 6.91 -15.07 19.05
N PHE A 24 5.94 -15.94 19.29
CA PHE A 24 6.14 -17.40 19.20
C PHE A 24 6.19 -17.89 17.77
N TYR A 25 5.35 -17.34 16.89
CA TYR A 25 5.30 -17.75 15.47
C TYR A 25 6.46 -17.20 14.65
N CYS A 26 6.96 -16.08 15.06
CA CYS A 26 8.02 -15.35 14.39
C CYS A 26 9.31 -16.18 14.20
N ASN A 27 9.81 -16.23 12.95
CA ASN A 27 10.95 -17.08 12.55
C ASN A 27 10.77 -18.58 12.82
N ASN A 28 9.55 -19.04 13.01
CA ASN A 28 9.27 -20.46 13.13
C ASN A 28 8.89 -21.03 11.75
N PRO A 29 9.73 -21.87 11.13
CA PRO A 29 9.50 -22.37 9.77
C PRO A 29 8.28 -23.28 9.62
N GLU A 30 7.65 -23.69 10.72
CA GLU A 30 6.43 -24.48 10.68
C GLU A 30 5.18 -23.65 10.37
N TYR A 31 5.25 -22.33 10.53
CA TYR A 31 4.14 -21.41 10.34
C TYR A 31 4.31 -20.58 9.07
N ASN A 32 3.20 -20.34 8.39
CA ASN A 32 3.16 -19.38 7.27
C ASN A 32 3.36 -17.96 7.79
N ASP A 33 4.07 -17.14 7.03
CA ASP A 33 4.22 -15.70 7.28
C ASP A 33 4.03 -14.96 5.96
N SER A 34 2.82 -14.43 5.73
CA SER A 34 2.46 -13.75 4.47
C SER A 34 3.25 -12.46 4.24
N ASN A 35 3.83 -11.85 5.28
CA ASN A 35 4.68 -10.67 5.11
C ASN A 35 5.95 -10.95 4.29
N ASN A 36 6.35 -12.21 4.16
CA ASN A 36 7.49 -12.60 3.34
C ASN A 36 7.15 -12.64 1.83
N GLU A 37 5.87 -12.59 1.46
CA GLU A 37 5.39 -12.78 0.09
C GLU A 37 4.78 -11.50 -0.52
N ASP A 38 4.63 -10.41 0.25
CA ASP A 38 3.93 -9.20 -0.18
C ASP A 38 4.83 -8.27 -1.01
N SER A 39 4.58 -8.21 -2.32
CA SER A 39 5.31 -7.37 -3.27
C SER A 39 5.17 -5.86 -2.99
N PHE A 40 4.05 -5.43 -2.41
CA PHE A 40 3.85 -4.03 -2.01
C PHE A 40 4.70 -3.67 -0.80
N LEU A 41 4.81 -4.55 0.19
CA LEU A 41 5.71 -4.36 1.33
C LEU A 41 7.17 -4.33 0.89
N GLU A 42 7.55 -5.11 -0.12
CA GLU A 42 8.88 -5.03 -0.72
C GLU A 42 9.13 -3.68 -1.39
N ALA A 43 8.18 -3.16 -2.18
CA ALA A 43 8.30 -1.85 -2.80
C ALA A 43 8.41 -0.72 -1.76
N LEU A 44 7.64 -0.79 -0.67
CA LEU A 44 7.75 0.12 0.46
C LEU A 44 9.11 -0.01 1.17
N ALA A 45 9.59 -1.24 1.34
CA ALA A 45 10.89 -1.50 1.95
C ALA A 45 12.04 -0.96 1.07
N GLU A 46 11.93 -1.08 -0.25
CA GLU A 46 12.90 -0.52 -1.20
C GLU A 46 12.96 1.01 -1.11
N GLY A 47 11.83 1.69 -1.05
CA GLY A 47 11.80 3.14 -0.78
C GLY A 47 12.41 3.50 0.58
N GLY A 48 12.22 2.67 1.60
CA GLY A 48 12.82 2.81 2.93
C GLY A 48 14.34 2.73 2.89
N PHE A 49 14.92 1.82 2.12
CA PHE A 49 16.37 1.70 1.96
C PHE A 49 16.99 2.94 1.30
N GLN A 50 16.38 3.46 0.25
CA GLN A 50 16.86 4.67 -0.43
C GLN A 50 16.82 5.88 0.49
N VAL A 51 15.75 6.06 1.26
CA VAL A 51 15.66 7.12 2.26
C VAL A 51 16.70 6.93 3.35
N GLY A 52 16.97 5.69 3.78
CA GLY A 52 18.03 5.35 4.72
C GLY A 52 19.41 5.75 4.23
N GLU A 53 19.73 5.49 2.96
CA GLU A 53 21.02 5.86 2.37
C GLU A 53 21.20 7.37 2.25
N ILE A 54 20.19 8.08 1.72
CA ILE A 54 20.29 9.54 1.60
C ILE A 54 20.33 10.24 2.96
N ALA A 55 19.71 9.65 3.99
CA ALA A 55 19.75 10.19 5.34
C ALA A 55 21.14 10.22 5.95
N LYS A 56 22.06 9.33 5.52
CA LYS A 56 23.48 9.34 5.95
C LYS A 56 24.17 10.67 5.63
N PHE A 57 23.78 11.31 4.53
CA PHE A 57 24.30 12.63 4.13
C PHE A 57 23.77 13.81 4.97
N LEU A 58 22.82 13.57 5.89
CA LEU A 58 22.42 14.56 6.89
C LEU A 58 23.36 14.60 8.11
N VAL A 59 24.23 13.59 8.26
CA VAL A 59 25.17 13.44 9.41
C VAL A 59 26.63 13.36 8.97
N SER A 60 26.92 13.22 7.68
CA SER A 60 28.26 13.26 7.07
C SER A 60 28.15 13.82 5.65
N ASP A 61 29.14 14.58 5.20
CA ASP A 61 29.19 15.09 3.83
C ASP A 61 29.71 14.04 2.83
N ASP A 62 30.43 13.03 3.31
CA ASP A 62 30.93 11.89 2.53
C ASP A 62 30.87 10.61 3.42
N PRO A 63 29.66 10.05 3.63
CA PRO A 63 29.47 8.96 4.59
C PRO A 63 30.24 7.69 4.25
N TYR A 64 30.59 7.47 3.01
CA TYR A 64 31.33 6.29 2.56
C TYR A 64 32.82 6.43 2.80
N LYS A 65 33.39 7.61 2.53
CA LYS A 65 34.79 7.90 2.84
C LYS A 65 35.02 7.98 4.36
N ASP A 66 34.07 8.54 5.10
CA ASP A 66 34.11 8.64 6.56
C ASP A 66 33.85 7.29 7.24
N ASP A 67 33.53 6.26 6.45
CA ASP A 67 33.25 4.89 6.93
C ASP A 67 32.30 4.85 8.12
N ILE A 68 31.17 5.58 8.01
CA ILE A 68 30.24 5.70 9.15
C ILE A 68 29.41 4.43 9.41
N SER A 69 29.27 3.52 8.44
CA SER A 69 28.39 2.37 8.51
C SER A 69 28.96 1.20 9.30
N ILE A 70 28.09 0.43 9.95
CA ILE A 70 28.40 -0.86 10.58
C ILE A 70 27.84 -1.97 9.71
N ASP A 71 28.60 -2.36 8.67
CA ASP A 71 28.20 -3.32 7.64
C ASP A 71 28.49 -4.76 8.08
N THR A 72 27.73 -5.28 9.03
CA THR A 72 27.82 -6.69 9.42
C THR A 72 26.51 -7.14 10.07
N LEU A 73 26.09 -8.38 9.80
CA LEU A 73 24.94 -9.02 10.44
C LEU A 73 25.33 -9.72 11.75
N ASP A 74 26.62 -9.95 11.99
CA ASP A 74 27.12 -10.54 13.22
C ASP A 74 26.95 -9.58 14.40
N TYR A 75 26.26 -10.03 15.44
CA TYR A 75 25.92 -9.20 16.59
C TYR A 75 27.17 -8.74 17.38
N ASP A 76 28.12 -9.63 17.60
CA ASP A 76 29.29 -9.33 18.41
C ASP A 76 30.26 -8.42 17.65
N LEU A 77 30.45 -8.68 16.36
CA LEU A 77 31.26 -7.80 15.51
C LEU A 77 30.65 -6.41 15.37
N ALA A 78 29.31 -6.32 15.27
CA ALA A 78 28.61 -5.03 15.19
C ALA A 78 28.81 -4.22 16.48
N LEU A 79 28.69 -4.85 17.66
CA LEU A 79 28.96 -4.21 18.94
C LEU A 79 30.42 -3.76 19.05
N LEU A 80 31.37 -4.61 18.66
CA LEU A 80 32.80 -4.29 18.71
C LEU A 80 33.10 -3.04 17.83
N LYS A 81 32.62 -3.03 16.59
CA LYS A 81 32.81 -1.90 15.67
C LYS A 81 32.16 -0.62 16.19
N THR A 82 30.94 -0.72 16.74
CA THR A 82 30.25 0.43 17.32
C THR A 82 31.02 1.01 18.51
N ASN A 83 31.44 0.17 19.47
CA ASN A 83 32.19 0.61 20.66
C ASN A 83 33.51 1.30 20.26
N LYS A 84 34.24 0.73 19.29
CA LYS A 84 35.48 1.33 18.78
C LYS A 84 35.25 2.73 18.17
N LYS A 85 34.16 2.91 17.41
CA LYS A 85 33.81 4.24 16.85
C LYS A 85 33.42 5.23 17.94
N LEU A 86 32.73 4.78 19.01
CA LEU A 86 32.28 5.60 20.13
C LEU A 86 33.43 6.11 21.04
N GLU A 87 34.65 5.59 20.92
CA GLU A 87 35.82 6.13 21.61
C GLU A 87 36.13 7.57 21.19
N LYS A 88 35.72 7.98 19.99
CA LYS A 88 35.90 9.35 19.49
C LYS A 88 34.93 10.31 20.19
N ASP A 89 35.37 11.52 20.50
CA ASP A 89 34.52 12.56 21.08
C ASP A 89 33.43 13.07 20.11
N LYS A 90 33.73 13.07 18.82
CA LYS A 90 32.79 13.41 17.76
C LYS A 90 32.79 12.32 16.70
N VAL A 91 31.63 11.69 16.47
CA VAL A 91 31.48 10.66 15.45
C VAL A 91 30.04 10.51 15.02
N SER A 92 29.84 10.23 13.70
CA SER A 92 28.57 9.76 13.14
C SER A 92 28.65 8.27 12.85
N ILE A 93 27.63 7.50 13.17
CA ILE A 93 27.59 6.06 12.97
C ILE A 93 26.23 5.69 12.36
N ALA A 94 26.22 4.97 11.25
CA ALA A 94 25.03 4.33 10.70
C ALA A 94 24.97 2.86 11.17
N GLU A 95 23.78 2.36 11.46
CA GLU A 95 23.53 1.01 11.98
C GLU A 95 24.26 0.71 13.31
N ALA A 96 24.36 1.72 14.16
CA ALA A 96 25.04 1.60 15.46
C ALA A 96 24.37 0.54 16.35
N ALA A 97 25.13 -0.50 16.73
CA ALA A 97 24.64 -1.65 17.49
C ALA A 97 24.80 -1.48 18.99
N PHE A 98 23.74 -1.78 19.75
CA PHE A 98 23.74 -1.74 21.21
C PHE A 98 23.07 -2.97 21.79
N LYS A 99 23.59 -3.45 22.91
CA LYS A 99 23.05 -4.57 23.66
C LYS A 99 22.92 -4.21 25.14
N TYR A 100 21.72 -4.40 25.69
CA TYR A 100 21.45 -4.29 27.11
C TYR A 100 20.59 -5.49 27.55
N ASN A 101 21.07 -6.30 28.47
CA ASN A 101 20.42 -7.56 28.85
C ASN A 101 20.12 -8.44 27.64
N ASN A 102 18.84 -8.78 27.42
CA ASN A 102 18.38 -9.55 26.24
C ASN A 102 17.80 -8.66 25.13
N PHE A 103 18.08 -7.39 25.15
CA PHE A 103 17.72 -6.45 24.09
C PHE A 103 18.90 -6.24 23.16
N PHE A 104 18.62 -6.18 21.86
CA PHE A 104 19.59 -5.81 20.84
C PHE A 104 18.95 -4.85 19.86
N ILE A 105 19.57 -3.69 19.67
CA ILE A 105 19.09 -2.68 18.74
C ILE A 105 20.20 -2.29 17.75
N ARG A 106 19.76 -1.85 16.57
CA ARG A 106 20.56 -1.09 15.61
C ARG A 106 19.87 0.25 15.43
N VAL A 107 20.60 1.31 15.70
CA VAL A 107 20.13 2.68 15.50
C VAL A 107 20.46 3.07 14.08
N ASP A 108 19.47 3.49 13.29
CA ASP A 108 19.68 3.79 11.87
C ASP A 108 20.80 4.82 11.70
N LEU A 109 20.76 5.95 12.43
CA LEU A 109 21.85 6.92 12.50
C LEU A 109 22.06 7.40 13.92
N LEU A 110 23.31 7.59 14.30
CA LEU A 110 23.74 8.10 15.60
C LEU A 110 24.81 9.18 15.41
N GLU A 111 24.68 10.29 16.11
CA GLU A 111 25.73 11.31 16.27
C GLU A 111 26.15 11.39 17.73
N LYS A 112 27.45 11.30 18.02
CA LYS A 112 28.05 11.59 19.32
C LYS A 112 28.77 12.94 19.28
N HIS A 113 28.51 13.76 20.30
CA HIS A 113 29.25 14.98 20.57
C HIS A 113 29.52 15.06 22.07
N GLY A 114 30.73 14.72 22.48
CA GLY A 114 31.08 14.58 23.89
C GLY A 114 30.15 13.63 24.64
N LYS A 115 29.42 14.11 25.63
CA LYS A 115 28.41 13.34 26.41
C LYS A 115 26.97 13.50 25.86
N THR A 116 26.78 13.93 24.60
CA THR A 116 25.49 13.96 23.96
C THR A 116 25.43 12.92 22.86
N LEU A 117 24.41 12.04 22.88
CA LEU A 117 24.07 11.09 21.83
C LEU A 117 22.76 11.51 21.20
N LYS A 118 22.79 11.75 19.88
CA LYS A 118 21.59 11.99 19.08
C LYS A 118 21.30 10.73 18.30
N ILE A 119 20.14 10.15 18.55
CA ILE A 119 19.66 8.98 17.81
C ILE A 119 18.61 9.39 16.79
N TYR A 120 18.65 8.76 15.64
CA TYR A 120 17.74 9.01 14.55
C TYR A 120 17.15 7.70 14.05
N GLU A 121 15.83 7.64 14.00
CA GLU A 121 15.08 6.60 13.32
C GLU A 121 14.63 7.15 11.96
N VAL A 122 15.03 6.49 10.88
CA VAL A 122 14.76 6.94 9.51
C VAL A 122 13.53 6.20 8.97
N LYS A 123 12.56 6.95 8.47
CA LYS A 123 11.34 6.37 7.88
C LYS A 123 10.98 7.06 6.57
N ALA A 124 10.65 6.25 5.56
CA ALA A 124 10.05 6.69 4.31
C ALA A 124 8.58 7.07 4.55
N LYS A 125 8.33 8.02 5.46
CA LYS A 125 7.01 8.58 5.76
C LYS A 125 7.06 10.09 5.63
N SER A 126 5.96 10.69 5.17
CA SER A 126 5.92 12.12 4.88
C SER A 126 5.69 12.98 6.13
N TRP A 127 6.29 14.15 6.13
CA TRP A 127 6.05 15.27 7.02
C TRP A 127 5.66 16.49 6.20
N GLY A 128 4.61 17.23 6.58
CA GLY A 128 4.06 18.35 5.81
C GLY A 128 3.95 19.65 6.62
N GLU A 129 3.54 20.73 5.95
CA GLU A 129 3.41 22.08 6.55
C GLU A 129 2.44 22.15 7.72
N SER A 130 1.33 21.41 7.68
CA SER A 130 0.35 21.33 8.76
C SER A 130 0.92 20.79 10.07
N ASP A 131 2.09 20.18 10.00
CA ASP A 131 2.73 19.44 11.09
C ASP A 131 3.80 20.28 11.81
N GLU A 132 4.09 21.49 11.30
CA GLU A 132 5.30 22.25 11.67
C GLU A 132 5.22 23.00 13.01
N THR A 133 4.04 23.35 13.48
CA THR A 133 3.89 24.25 14.62
C THR A 133 4.30 23.66 15.95
N ASN A 134 4.06 22.37 16.18
CA ASN A 134 4.51 21.63 17.36
C ASN A 134 4.50 20.13 17.11
N PRO A 135 5.65 19.48 16.88
CA PRO A 135 5.71 18.03 16.68
C PRO A 135 5.04 17.21 17.80
N TYR A 136 5.15 17.62 19.04
CA TYR A 136 4.52 16.92 20.15
C TYR A 136 2.98 16.88 20.02
N GLU A 137 2.35 18.02 19.74
CA GLU A 137 0.89 18.11 19.57
C GLU A 137 0.40 17.39 18.27
N TYR A 138 1.29 17.22 17.30
CA TYR A 138 1.01 16.42 16.11
C TYR A 138 1.00 14.92 16.43
N PHE A 139 1.97 14.45 17.20
CA PHE A 139 2.11 13.04 17.58
C PHE A 139 1.19 12.63 18.72
N ILE A 140 0.91 13.53 19.65
CA ILE A 140 0.06 13.30 20.82
C ILE A 140 -1.23 14.10 20.66
N LYS A 141 -2.31 13.39 20.39
CA LYS A 141 -3.64 13.97 20.20
C LYS A 141 -4.43 13.95 21.51
N THR A 142 -5.48 14.77 21.57
CA THR A 142 -6.41 14.82 22.71
C THR A 142 -7.82 14.44 22.24
N TYR A 143 -8.51 13.55 22.98
CA TYR A 143 -9.90 13.23 22.70
C TYR A 143 -10.78 14.46 22.90
N LYS A 144 -11.54 14.85 21.86
CA LYS A 144 -12.37 16.06 21.87
C LYS A 144 -13.78 15.80 22.42
N VAL A 145 -14.25 14.56 22.35
CA VAL A 145 -15.63 14.15 22.70
C VAL A 145 -15.64 12.78 23.40
N GLY A 146 -16.78 12.43 24.00
CA GLY A 146 -17.00 11.12 24.64
C GLY A 146 -16.38 11.02 26.06
N GLU A 147 -16.46 9.82 26.64
CA GLU A 147 -16.00 9.51 28.01
C GLU A 147 -14.49 9.78 28.23
N LYS A 148 -13.70 9.70 27.17
CA LYS A 148 -12.24 9.94 27.18
C LYS A 148 -11.87 11.39 26.89
N LYS A 149 -12.84 12.33 26.83
CA LYS A 149 -12.58 13.74 26.55
C LYS A 149 -11.50 14.30 27.47
N GLY A 150 -10.50 14.98 26.86
CA GLY A 150 -9.34 15.55 27.57
C GLY A 150 -8.19 14.58 27.79
N GLN A 151 -8.37 13.26 27.60
CA GLN A 151 -7.26 12.30 27.67
C GLN A 151 -6.38 12.42 26.43
N ARG A 152 -5.08 12.29 26.64
CA ARG A 152 -4.10 12.30 25.56
C ARG A 152 -3.85 10.88 25.05
N TYR A 153 -3.62 10.75 23.73
CA TYR A 153 -3.30 9.48 23.08
C TYR A 153 -2.33 9.68 21.92
N ILE A 154 -1.60 8.63 21.59
CA ILE A 154 -0.65 8.63 20.48
C ILE A 154 -1.43 8.58 19.17
N ASN A 155 -1.09 9.46 18.23
CA ASN A 155 -1.64 9.41 16.89
C ASN A 155 -1.39 8.03 16.25
N LYS A 156 -2.46 7.33 15.87
CA LYS A 156 -2.43 5.92 15.44
C LYS A 156 -1.51 5.67 14.25
N GLU A 157 -1.41 6.64 13.34
CA GLU A 157 -0.55 6.54 12.14
C GLU A 157 0.93 6.53 12.48
N TRP A 158 1.30 7.03 13.66
CA TRP A 158 2.67 7.16 14.13
C TRP A 158 3.03 6.20 15.25
N PHE A 159 2.06 5.44 15.76
CA PHE A 159 2.18 4.57 16.92
C PHE A 159 3.44 3.71 16.89
N TYR A 160 3.61 2.89 15.86
CA TYR A 160 4.75 1.96 15.79
C TYR A 160 6.10 2.67 15.60
N TYR A 161 6.14 3.78 14.89
CA TYR A 161 7.39 4.54 14.69
C TYR A 161 7.85 5.21 16.00
N LEU A 162 6.91 5.75 16.77
CA LEU A 162 7.20 6.40 18.04
C LEU A 162 7.58 5.39 19.13
N TYR A 163 6.95 4.24 19.17
CA TYR A 163 7.35 3.16 20.05
C TYR A 163 8.74 2.60 19.70
N ASP A 164 9.07 2.49 18.42
CA ASP A 164 10.38 2.04 17.95
C ASP A 164 11.51 2.93 18.46
N ILE A 165 11.43 4.25 18.22
CA ILE A 165 12.44 5.19 18.71
C ILE A 165 12.47 5.27 20.24
N THR A 166 11.32 5.13 20.92
CA THR A 166 11.25 5.12 22.39
C THR A 166 11.95 3.88 22.97
N PHE A 167 11.77 2.71 22.37
CA PHE A 167 12.46 1.48 22.76
C PHE A 167 13.98 1.60 22.62
N GLN A 168 14.46 2.17 21.53
CA GLN A 168 15.88 2.42 21.32
C GLN A 168 16.42 3.41 22.36
N ARG A 169 15.73 4.53 22.58
CA ARG A 169 16.08 5.52 23.57
C ARG A 169 16.19 4.92 24.97
N TYR A 170 15.23 4.08 25.36
CA TYR A 170 15.25 3.40 26.65
C TYR A 170 16.54 2.57 26.85
N ILE A 171 16.90 1.76 25.84
CA ILE A 171 18.09 0.91 25.92
C ILE A 171 19.37 1.77 26.03
N ILE A 172 19.47 2.82 25.24
CA ILE A 172 20.64 3.71 25.22
C ILE A 172 20.75 4.49 26.56
N LYS A 173 19.65 4.97 27.14
CA LYS A 173 19.64 5.58 28.48
C LYS A 173 20.17 4.63 29.57
N LYS A 174 19.81 3.33 29.50
CA LYS A 174 20.31 2.31 30.44
C LYS A 174 21.83 2.06 30.28
N LEU A 175 22.36 2.15 29.07
CA LEU A 175 23.80 1.95 28.79
C LEU A 175 24.63 3.19 29.06
N PHE A 176 24.06 4.39 28.91
CA PHE A 176 24.76 5.68 29.04
C PHE A 176 23.99 6.63 29.96
N PRO A 177 23.90 6.31 31.27
CA PRO A 177 23.07 7.09 32.22
C PRO A 177 23.54 8.54 32.41
N ASP A 178 24.84 8.82 32.17
CA ASP A 178 25.45 10.15 32.32
C ASP A 178 25.41 10.97 31.01
N TYR A 179 24.82 10.43 29.94
CA TYR A 179 24.76 11.11 28.67
C TYR A 179 23.39 11.77 28.43
N LYS A 180 23.40 12.90 27.76
CA LYS A 180 22.19 13.49 27.20
C LYS A 180 21.80 12.70 25.94
N ILE A 181 20.58 12.14 25.92
CA ILE A 181 20.05 11.43 24.76
C ILE A 181 19.00 12.31 24.08
N GLU A 182 19.20 12.60 22.79
CA GLU A 182 18.25 13.31 21.94
C GLU A 182 17.69 12.34 20.90
N SER A 183 16.36 12.21 20.83
CA SER A 183 15.67 11.26 19.96
C SER A 183 15.00 12.00 18.82
N ASN A 184 15.23 11.54 17.60
CA ASN A 184 14.73 12.22 16.40
C ASN A 184 14.21 11.21 15.38
N LEU A 185 13.16 11.61 14.65
CA LEU A 185 12.76 10.95 13.39
C LEU A 185 13.39 11.70 12.22
N ILE A 186 13.80 10.98 11.19
CA ILE A 186 14.13 11.56 9.87
C ILE A 186 13.02 11.13 8.92
N LEU A 187 12.32 12.10 8.33
CA LEU A 187 11.13 11.91 7.52
C LEU A 187 11.26 12.65 6.18
N ALA A 188 10.52 12.21 5.17
CA ALA A 188 10.43 12.90 3.89
C ALA A 188 9.66 14.21 4.03
N ASP A 189 10.29 15.32 3.68
CA ASP A 189 9.80 16.67 3.88
C ASP A 189 9.01 17.15 2.65
N LYS A 190 7.67 17.11 2.75
CA LYS A 190 6.78 17.57 1.67
C LYS A 190 6.87 19.07 1.36
N THR A 191 7.54 19.85 2.20
CA THR A 191 7.71 21.29 1.96
C THR A 191 8.91 21.59 1.07
N LYS A 192 9.82 20.63 0.90
CA LYS A 192 11.03 20.78 0.09
C LYS A 192 10.86 20.31 -1.33
N LEU A 193 11.41 21.09 -2.25
CA LEU A 193 11.58 20.72 -3.65
C LEU A 193 12.96 20.11 -3.87
N THR A 194 13.02 19.04 -4.64
CA THR A 194 14.28 18.52 -5.15
C THR A 194 14.88 19.47 -6.18
N SER A 195 16.20 19.61 -6.21
CA SER A 195 16.89 20.50 -7.15
C SER A 195 17.57 19.77 -8.31
N ILE A 196 17.52 18.44 -8.31
CA ILE A 196 18.14 17.59 -9.36
C ILE A 196 17.14 16.57 -9.87
N ASP A 197 17.32 16.12 -11.11
CA ASP A 197 16.62 14.95 -11.65
C ASP A 197 17.28 13.66 -11.19
N GLY A 198 16.49 12.60 -11.03
CA GLY A 198 16.99 11.27 -10.73
C GLY A 198 17.57 11.09 -9.33
N LEU A 199 17.18 11.91 -8.34
CA LEU A 199 17.69 11.79 -6.97
C LEU A 199 17.59 10.37 -6.42
N ASN A 200 16.50 9.71 -6.68
CA ASN A 200 16.26 8.32 -6.29
C ASN A 200 17.11 7.31 -7.09
N GLN A 201 17.60 7.67 -8.27
CA GLN A 201 18.42 6.78 -9.11
C GLN A 201 19.88 6.69 -8.65
N PHE A 202 20.33 7.59 -7.76
CA PHE A 202 21.65 7.47 -7.16
C PHE A 202 21.79 6.24 -6.26
N PHE A 203 20.67 5.71 -5.73
CA PHE A 203 20.66 4.59 -4.79
C PHE A 203 19.89 3.42 -5.41
N LYS A 204 20.56 2.68 -6.31
CA LYS A 204 19.95 1.51 -6.97
C LYS A 204 20.01 0.31 -6.03
N ILE A 205 18.94 -0.44 -5.98
CA ILE A 205 18.87 -1.68 -5.19
C ILE A 205 19.26 -2.84 -6.08
N GLN A 206 20.26 -3.59 -5.66
CA GLN A 206 20.62 -4.87 -6.26
C GLN A 206 20.40 -5.98 -5.24
N ARG A 207 19.65 -7.00 -5.64
CA ARG A 207 19.47 -8.20 -4.82
C ARG A 207 20.67 -9.12 -5.00
N ASP A 208 21.11 -9.76 -3.91
CA ASP A 208 22.11 -10.84 -3.97
C ASP A 208 21.46 -12.05 -4.64
N PRO A 209 21.95 -12.52 -5.80
CA PRO A 209 21.36 -13.66 -6.52
C PRO A 209 21.40 -14.97 -5.73
N TYR A 210 22.20 -15.03 -4.67
CA TYR A 210 22.37 -16.21 -3.82
C TYR A 210 21.69 -16.10 -2.45
N SER A 211 21.01 -14.96 -2.16
CA SER A 211 20.34 -14.73 -0.89
C SER A 211 19.10 -13.86 -1.06
N SER A 212 17.92 -14.44 -0.86
CA SER A 212 16.63 -13.72 -0.85
C SER A 212 16.55 -12.63 0.23
N TYR A 213 17.46 -12.62 1.19
CA TYR A 213 17.45 -11.70 2.35
C TYR A 213 18.52 -10.60 2.28
N LYS A 214 19.49 -10.68 1.35
CA LYS A 214 20.58 -9.72 1.27
C LYS A 214 20.39 -8.81 0.08
N LYS A 215 20.01 -7.58 0.36
CA LYS A 215 19.94 -6.49 -0.62
C LYS A 215 21.22 -5.66 -0.49
N GLU A 216 21.82 -5.30 -1.61
CA GLU A 216 22.96 -4.41 -1.67
C GLU A 216 22.53 -3.13 -2.39
N ILE A 217 22.90 -1.99 -1.83
CA ILE A 217 22.62 -0.71 -2.47
C ILE A 217 23.83 -0.33 -3.28
N ILE A 218 23.62 -0.18 -4.59
CA ILE A 218 24.64 0.30 -5.52
C ILE A 218 24.48 1.82 -5.62
N PHE A 219 25.57 2.52 -5.40
CA PHE A 219 25.67 3.96 -5.55
C PHE A 219 26.92 4.33 -6.34
N PRO A 220 26.96 5.52 -6.98
CA PRO A 220 28.14 5.98 -7.70
C PRO A 220 29.35 6.07 -6.76
N LYS A 221 30.49 5.54 -7.17
CA LYS A 221 31.75 5.72 -6.45
C LYS A 221 32.03 7.23 -6.31
N ASN A 222 32.34 7.68 -5.09
CA ASN A 222 32.68 9.07 -4.76
C ASN A 222 31.48 10.05 -4.73
N ILE A 223 30.23 9.59 -4.56
CA ILE A 223 29.08 10.46 -4.34
C ILE A 223 29.25 11.27 -3.05
N LYS A 224 29.03 12.58 -3.13
CA LYS A 224 29.06 13.53 -1.99
C LYS A 224 27.72 14.19 -1.82
N LYS A 225 27.51 14.82 -0.66
CA LYS A 225 26.30 15.57 -0.36
C LYS A 225 26.00 16.66 -1.40
N SER A 226 27.04 17.32 -1.94
CA SER A 226 26.90 18.31 -3.01
C SER A 226 26.23 17.79 -4.27
N ASP A 227 26.37 16.49 -4.56
CA ASP A 227 25.85 15.86 -5.77
C ASP A 227 24.35 15.55 -5.67
N LEU A 228 23.81 15.55 -4.43
CA LEU A 228 22.41 15.23 -4.14
C LEU A 228 21.49 16.46 -4.19
N GLY A 229 22.04 17.65 -4.40
CA GLY A 229 21.28 18.89 -4.39
C GLY A 229 20.52 19.08 -3.06
N THR A 230 19.26 19.49 -3.14
CA THR A 230 18.40 19.62 -1.96
C THR A 230 17.96 18.23 -1.49
N ILE A 231 18.41 17.82 -0.30
CA ILE A 231 17.95 16.59 0.33
C ILE A 231 16.55 16.83 0.92
N PRO A 232 15.49 16.16 0.43
CA PRO A 232 14.12 16.41 0.84
C PRO A 232 13.76 15.63 2.11
N LEU A 233 14.62 15.69 3.13
CA LEU A 233 14.41 15.06 4.43
C LEU A 233 14.47 16.12 5.53
N LYS A 234 13.80 15.84 6.65
CA LYS A 234 13.73 16.68 7.86
C LYS A 234 13.98 15.87 9.11
N LYS A 235 14.79 16.43 10.02
CA LYS A 235 15.01 15.90 11.39
C LYS A 235 13.93 16.48 12.32
N ILE A 236 13.17 15.61 12.98
CA ILE A 236 12.08 15.97 13.90
C ILE A 236 12.41 15.46 15.28
N ASN A 237 12.59 16.35 16.25
CA ASN A 237 12.82 15.95 17.64
C ASN A 237 11.53 15.37 18.25
N VAL A 238 11.66 14.22 18.95
CA VAL A 238 10.54 13.48 19.55
C VAL A 238 10.78 13.18 21.05
N ASP A 239 11.68 13.88 21.71
CA ASP A 239 12.01 13.61 23.11
C ASP A 239 10.79 13.71 24.03
N GLN A 240 9.97 14.76 23.91
CA GLN A 240 8.75 14.92 24.71
C GLN A 240 7.73 13.80 24.44
N THR A 241 7.66 13.34 23.19
CA THR A 241 6.79 12.24 22.79
C THR A 241 7.28 10.91 23.40
N CYS A 242 8.59 10.67 23.38
CA CYS A 242 9.18 9.50 24.05
C CYS A 242 8.94 9.54 25.57
N ASP A 243 9.10 10.70 26.21
CA ASP A 243 8.81 10.88 27.65
C ASP A 243 7.34 10.60 27.99
N PHE A 244 6.42 10.95 27.08
CA PHE A 244 5.00 10.62 27.22
C PHE A 244 4.78 9.11 27.11
N ILE A 245 5.39 8.44 26.13
CA ILE A 245 5.24 6.99 25.89
C ILE A 245 5.83 6.18 27.07
N GLU A 246 7.01 6.54 27.57
CA GLU A 246 7.65 5.86 28.70
C GLU A 246 6.77 5.89 30.00
N LYS A 247 5.84 6.86 30.09
CA LYS A 247 4.90 6.99 31.24
C LYS A 247 3.54 6.30 30.99
N GLN A 248 3.29 5.78 29.77
CA GLN A 248 2.03 5.10 29.48
C GLN A 248 2.02 3.67 29.99
N MET A 249 0.83 3.22 30.39
CA MET A 249 0.58 1.80 30.64
C MET A 249 0.23 1.08 29.33
N ILE A 250 0.83 -0.07 29.11
CA ILE A 250 0.59 -0.95 27.96
C ILE A 250 0.04 -2.27 28.51
N ASN A 251 -1.23 -2.58 28.26
CA ASN A 251 -1.86 -3.81 28.76
C ASN A 251 -1.64 -4.04 30.28
N ASN A 252 -1.79 -2.99 31.09
CA ASN A 252 -1.57 -2.97 32.55
C ASN A 252 -0.11 -3.11 33.01
N TYR A 253 0.85 -3.03 32.11
CA TYR A 253 2.28 -2.97 32.43
C TYR A 253 2.79 -1.54 32.23
N SER A 254 3.76 -1.10 33.04
CA SER A 254 4.59 0.04 32.65
C SER A 254 5.39 -0.26 31.39
N PHE A 255 5.91 0.76 30.72
CA PHE A 255 6.72 0.55 29.52
C PHE A 255 7.88 -0.41 29.75
N GLU A 256 8.61 -0.25 30.84
CA GLU A 256 9.75 -1.11 31.22
C GLU A 256 9.32 -2.55 31.50
N GLU A 257 8.26 -2.75 32.28
CA GLU A 257 7.71 -4.09 32.55
C GLU A 257 7.26 -4.78 31.28
N TYR A 258 6.60 -4.05 30.37
CA TYR A 258 6.10 -4.61 29.14
C TYR A 258 7.22 -5.10 28.21
N ILE A 259 8.26 -4.29 27.99
CA ILE A 259 9.38 -4.72 27.13
C ILE A 259 10.16 -5.89 27.77
N ASN A 260 10.30 -5.93 29.10
CA ASN A 260 10.93 -7.07 29.79
C ASN A 260 10.07 -8.33 29.66
N HIS A 261 8.75 -8.21 29.75
CA HIS A 261 7.81 -9.32 29.53
C HIS A 261 7.92 -9.88 28.11
N LEU A 262 7.88 -9.01 27.08
CA LEU A 262 8.08 -9.44 25.69
C LEU A 262 9.43 -10.13 25.46
N SER A 263 10.48 -9.58 26.08
CA SER A 263 11.82 -10.18 26.03
C SER A 263 11.86 -11.56 26.65
N TYR A 264 11.19 -11.74 27.80
CA TYR A 264 11.07 -13.03 28.48
C TYR A 264 10.33 -14.06 27.62
N LEU A 265 9.19 -13.69 27.04
CA LEU A 265 8.42 -14.56 26.15
C LEU A 265 9.25 -15.00 24.93
N TYR A 266 9.87 -14.04 24.26
CA TYR A 266 10.65 -14.33 23.06
C TYR A 266 11.90 -15.17 23.34
N LYS A 267 12.67 -14.82 24.39
CA LYS A 267 13.88 -15.55 24.80
C LYS A 267 13.59 -17.01 25.10
N ASN A 268 12.52 -17.27 25.84
CA ASN A 268 12.18 -18.62 26.33
C ASN A 268 11.25 -19.38 25.37
N ASN A 269 10.94 -18.82 24.20
CA ASN A 269 10.02 -19.39 23.22
C ASN A 269 8.64 -19.74 23.81
N ILE A 270 8.12 -18.85 24.67
CA ILE A 270 6.84 -19.05 25.33
C ILE A 270 5.73 -18.47 24.46
N ARG A 271 4.69 -19.29 24.23
CA ARG A 271 3.49 -18.86 23.52
C ARG A 271 2.47 -18.35 24.55
N GLU A 272 2.31 -17.02 24.62
CA GLU A 272 1.27 -16.38 25.40
C GLU A 272 0.13 -15.95 24.47
N PHE A 273 -1.02 -16.60 24.60
CA PHE A 273 -2.18 -16.25 23.78
C PHE A 273 -2.79 -14.93 24.22
N GLN A 274 -3.13 -14.13 23.24
CA GLN A 274 -3.89 -12.91 23.41
C GLN A 274 -5.34 -13.14 22.96
N ASP A 275 -6.28 -12.42 23.56
CA ASP A 275 -7.68 -12.47 23.14
C ASP A 275 -7.80 -12.05 21.67
N ILE A 276 -8.77 -12.66 21.00
CA ILE A 276 -9.06 -12.35 19.59
C ILE A 276 -9.62 -10.94 19.50
N ASP A 277 -9.01 -10.13 18.66
CA ASP A 277 -9.46 -8.78 18.33
C ASP A 277 -9.52 -8.56 16.80
N GLN A 278 -9.92 -7.36 16.37
CA GLN A 278 -10.05 -7.02 14.96
C GLN A 278 -8.77 -7.27 14.15
N ARG A 279 -7.59 -7.09 14.74
CA ARG A 279 -6.28 -7.27 14.05
C ARG A 279 -6.03 -8.72 13.69
N CYS A 280 -6.68 -9.67 14.38
CA CYS A 280 -6.52 -11.10 14.11
C CYS A 280 -7.00 -11.46 12.69
N PHE A 281 -8.02 -10.80 12.16
CA PHE A 281 -8.59 -11.12 10.84
C PHE A 281 -7.63 -10.79 9.68
N SER A 282 -6.69 -9.89 9.89
CA SER A 282 -5.58 -9.58 8.96
C SER A 282 -4.23 -10.12 9.46
N CYS A 283 -4.24 -11.22 10.21
CA CYS A 283 -3.02 -11.80 10.78
C CYS A 283 -2.14 -12.42 9.70
N GLN A 284 -0.85 -12.03 9.67
CA GLN A 284 0.14 -12.57 8.74
C GLN A 284 0.36 -14.09 8.86
N TYR A 285 0.00 -14.69 10.01
CA TYR A 285 0.09 -16.12 10.27
C TYR A 285 -1.20 -16.89 9.92
N LYS A 286 -2.08 -16.28 9.12
CA LYS A 286 -3.24 -16.93 8.50
C LYS A 286 -2.77 -17.70 7.26
N THR A 287 -3.26 -18.92 7.07
CA THR A 287 -2.95 -19.73 5.87
C THR A 287 -4.22 -20.03 5.11
N ASP A 288 -4.07 -20.30 3.82
CA ASP A 288 -5.11 -20.94 3.01
C ASP A 288 -5.23 -22.43 3.34
N SER A 289 -6.40 -23.02 3.05
CA SER A 289 -6.70 -24.44 3.29
C SER A 289 -5.72 -25.41 2.62
N ASN A 290 -5.06 -25.00 1.53
CA ASN A 290 -4.13 -25.82 0.76
C ASN A 290 -2.67 -25.71 1.25
N SER A 291 -2.38 -24.87 2.23
CA SER A 291 -1.01 -24.71 2.75
C SER A 291 -0.57 -25.92 3.56
N LYS A 292 0.66 -26.36 3.36
CA LYS A 292 1.32 -27.38 4.19
C LYS A 292 1.82 -26.83 5.53
N LEU A 293 1.86 -25.50 5.68
CA LEU A 293 2.32 -24.84 6.89
C LEU A 293 1.17 -24.66 7.88
N LYS A 294 1.51 -24.58 9.16
CA LYS A 294 0.55 -24.32 10.24
C LYS A 294 0.01 -22.90 10.19
N SER A 295 -1.24 -22.74 10.60
CA SER A 295 -1.90 -21.46 10.75
C SER A 295 -1.89 -20.99 12.20
N GLY A 296 -1.07 -20.00 12.53
CA GLY A 296 -1.09 -19.37 13.85
C GLY A 296 -2.45 -18.74 14.17
N PHE A 297 -3.13 -18.19 13.15
CA PHE A 297 -4.49 -17.67 13.25
C PHE A 297 -5.47 -18.73 13.74
N SER A 298 -5.50 -19.91 13.09
CA SER A 298 -6.40 -21.00 13.47
C SER A 298 -6.10 -21.54 14.87
N GLU A 299 -4.82 -21.58 15.27
CA GLU A 299 -4.44 -22.00 16.63
C GLU A 299 -4.91 -21.01 17.69
N CYS A 300 -4.84 -19.70 17.43
CA CYS A 300 -5.37 -18.69 18.34
C CYS A 300 -6.88 -18.81 18.53
N PHE A 301 -7.63 -19.04 17.45
CA PHE A 301 -9.07 -19.27 17.52
C PHE A 301 -9.41 -20.54 18.31
N LYS A 302 -8.71 -21.64 18.04
CA LYS A 302 -8.89 -22.91 18.77
C LYS A 302 -8.64 -22.74 20.29
N GLN A 303 -7.59 -22.00 20.66
CA GLN A 303 -7.29 -21.73 22.07
C GLN A 303 -8.40 -20.92 22.77
N ASN A 304 -9.09 -20.04 22.04
CA ASN A 304 -10.25 -19.30 22.52
C ASN A 304 -11.57 -20.10 22.40
N GLY A 305 -11.51 -21.43 22.25
CA GLY A 305 -12.67 -22.31 22.16
C GLY A 305 -13.43 -22.19 20.83
N LYS A 306 -12.82 -21.63 19.79
CA LYS A 306 -13.41 -21.43 18.46
C LYS A 306 -12.69 -22.32 17.44
N ILE A 307 -13.45 -23.05 16.64
CA ILE A 307 -12.90 -23.89 15.58
C ILE A 307 -13.24 -23.26 14.23
N ILE A 308 -12.23 -22.99 13.44
CA ILE A 308 -12.37 -22.52 12.06
C ILE A 308 -12.26 -23.73 11.14
N ASN A 309 -13.27 -23.96 10.32
CA ASN A 309 -13.31 -24.96 9.27
C ASN A 309 -13.70 -24.31 7.92
N GLU A 310 -13.76 -25.08 6.85
CA GLU A 310 -14.10 -24.59 5.51
C GLU A 310 -15.50 -23.96 5.40
N GLN A 311 -16.41 -24.32 6.32
CA GLN A 311 -17.77 -23.79 6.37
C GLN A 311 -17.90 -22.55 7.25
N SER A 312 -16.84 -22.17 7.97
CA SER A 312 -16.86 -21.03 8.88
C SER A 312 -16.88 -19.71 8.11
N SER A 313 -17.98 -18.97 8.23
CA SER A 313 -18.09 -17.60 7.70
C SER A 313 -17.68 -16.60 8.78
N LEU A 314 -16.51 -15.95 8.60
CA LEU A 314 -15.96 -14.98 9.56
C LEU A 314 -16.60 -13.61 9.38
N VAL A 315 -16.66 -12.83 10.48
CA VAL A 315 -17.28 -11.50 10.50
C VAL A 315 -16.59 -10.47 9.62
N ASP A 316 -15.33 -10.68 9.24
CA ASP A 316 -14.59 -9.83 8.30
C ASP A 316 -15.16 -9.87 6.86
N GLN A 317 -15.95 -10.89 6.54
CA GLN A 317 -16.70 -10.97 5.28
C GLN A 317 -17.91 -10.04 5.24
N VAL A 318 -18.34 -9.47 6.37
CA VAL A 318 -19.39 -8.45 6.40
C VAL A 318 -18.76 -7.07 6.27
N TRP A 319 -18.98 -6.43 5.13
CA TRP A 319 -18.34 -5.16 4.77
C TRP A 319 -18.50 -4.08 5.85
N LYS A 320 -17.38 -3.48 6.29
CA LYS A 320 -17.31 -2.41 7.31
C LYS A 320 -17.85 -2.77 8.71
N SER A 321 -18.08 -4.02 9.04
CA SER A 321 -18.67 -4.34 10.34
C SER A 321 -17.75 -5.10 11.30
N THR A 322 -16.59 -5.56 10.86
CA THR A 322 -15.67 -6.41 11.64
C THR A 322 -15.43 -5.89 13.06
N LYS A 323 -15.02 -4.63 13.20
CA LYS A 323 -14.71 -4.05 14.52
C LYS A 323 -15.95 -4.05 15.45
N LYS A 324 -17.10 -3.63 14.93
CA LYS A 324 -18.35 -3.55 15.69
C LYS A 324 -18.75 -4.91 16.28
N GLU A 325 -18.61 -5.98 15.48
CA GLU A 325 -19.00 -7.31 15.91
C GLU A 325 -17.97 -7.97 16.82
N VAL A 326 -16.68 -7.77 16.51
CA VAL A 326 -15.59 -8.27 17.37
C VAL A 326 -15.63 -7.62 18.76
N ASP A 327 -15.93 -6.32 18.87
CA ASP A 327 -16.10 -5.62 20.15
C ASP A 327 -17.28 -6.21 20.99
N LYS A 328 -18.27 -6.89 20.34
CA LYS A 328 -19.34 -7.65 21.01
C LYS A 328 -18.98 -9.11 21.31
N GLY A 329 -17.79 -9.58 20.88
CA GLY A 329 -17.37 -10.97 21.00
C GLY A 329 -17.89 -11.91 19.90
N HIS A 330 -18.43 -11.35 18.81
CA HIS A 330 -18.86 -12.10 17.65
C HIS A 330 -17.71 -12.24 16.66
N PHE A 331 -17.33 -13.47 16.32
CA PHE A 331 -16.25 -13.79 15.39
C PHE A 331 -16.73 -14.46 14.12
N PHE A 332 -17.94 -15.01 14.15
CA PHE A 332 -18.60 -15.68 13.03
C PHE A 332 -19.92 -14.99 12.68
N ILE A 333 -20.31 -15.05 11.40
CA ILE A 333 -21.52 -14.37 10.91
C ILE A 333 -22.78 -14.93 11.55
N ASP A 334 -22.82 -16.22 11.88
CA ASP A 334 -23.96 -16.86 12.55
C ASP A 334 -24.24 -16.29 13.95
N GLN A 335 -23.27 -15.64 14.58
CA GLN A 335 -23.41 -15.00 15.90
C GLN A 335 -24.02 -13.59 15.82
N ILE A 336 -24.07 -12.99 14.62
CA ILE A 336 -24.59 -11.62 14.42
C ILE A 336 -26.12 -11.64 14.46
N ASN A 337 -26.72 -10.68 15.15
CA ASN A 337 -28.15 -10.41 15.00
C ASN A 337 -28.37 -9.49 13.78
N GLU A 338 -28.99 -9.99 12.73
CA GLU A 338 -29.29 -9.26 11.49
C GLU A 338 -30.18 -8.05 11.73
N ASP A 339 -31.08 -8.09 12.72
CA ASP A 339 -31.98 -6.97 13.07
C ASP A 339 -31.21 -5.72 13.52
N ASP A 340 -29.99 -5.87 14.04
CA ASP A 340 -29.11 -4.75 14.38
C ASP A 340 -28.75 -3.89 13.16
N TYR A 341 -28.93 -4.42 11.95
CA TYR A 341 -28.63 -3.80 10.66
C TYR A 341 -29.89 -3.32 9.93
N LEU A 342 -31.07 -3.74 10.38
CA LEU A 342 -32.36 -3.29 9.87
C LEU A 342 -32.70 -1.91 10.45
N LYS A 343 -32.21 -0.82 9.85
CA LYS A 343 -32.62 0.56 10.18
C LYS A 343 -33.65 1.07 9.16
N LYS A 344 -34.40 2.09 9.51
CA LYS A 344 -35.59 2.60 8.75
C LYS A 344 -35.28 3.04 7.29
N ASP A 345 -34.02 3.30 6.93
CA ASP A 345 -33.60 3.73 5.58
C ASP A 345 -32.91 2.58 4.83
N PHE A 346 -33.67 1.54 4.52
CA PHE A 346 -33.13 0.34 3.89
C PHE A 346 -32.69 0.53 2.46
N ASP A 347 -33.62 1.03 1.70
CA ASP A 347 -33.61 1.08 0.26
C ASP A 347 -34.23 2.42 -0.13
N ASN A 348 -33.49 3.20 -0.85
CA ASN A 348 -33.97 4.44 -1.42
C ASN A 348 -33.72 4.44 -2.93
N GLU A 349 -34.19 5.45 -3.62
CA GLU A 349 -34.04 5.59 -5.07
C GLU A 349 -32.57 5.63 -5.50
N ASP A 350 -31.63 5.98 -4.60
CA ASP A 350 -30.20 6.02 -4.86
C ASP A 350 -29.48 4.65 -4.70
N GLY A 351 -30.18 3.62 -4.20
CA GLY A 351 -29.63 2.28 -4.02
C GLY A 351 -29.53 1.81 -2.56
N MET A 352 -28.87 0.66 -2.35
CA MET A 352 -28.67 0.05 -1.03
C MET A 352 -27.90 0.95 -0.08
N SER A 353 -28.44 1.14 1.12
CA SER A 353 -27.65 1.70 2.22
C SER A 353 -26.55 0.74 2.67
N THR A 354 -25.53 1.27 3.36
CA THR A 354 -24.48 0.42 3.96
C THR A 354 -25.06 -0.63 4.91
N ASN A 355 -26.07 -0.26 5.71
CA ASN A 355 -26.70 -1.18 6.67
C ASN A 355 -27.49 -2.28 5.96
N TYR A 356 -28.24 -1.96 4.91
CA TYR A 356 -29.00 -2.96 4.16
C TYR A 356 -28.08 -3.95 3.44
N ARG A 357 -26.98 -3.46 2.86
CA ARG A 357 -25.95 -4.34 2.28
C ARG A 357 -25.38 -5.31 3.31
N GLN A 358 -25.08 -4.83 4.52
CA GLN A 358 -24.58 -5.67 5.61
C GLN A 358 -25.65 -6.69 6.05
N TYR A 359 -26.91 -6.28 6.16
CA TYR A 359 -28.04 -7.16 6.42
C TYR A 359 -28.11 -8.30 5.40
N LEU A 360 -28.08 -7.99 4.09
CA LEU A 360 -28.08 -8.99 3.03
C LEU A 360 -26.91 -9.96 3.13
N GLN A 361 -25.72 -9.47 3.45
CA GLN A 361 -24.53 -10.31 3.63
C GLN A 361 -24.73 -11.32 4.77
N ILE A 362 -25.29 -10.86 5.88
CA ILE A 362 -25.52 -11.69 7.06
C ILE A 362 -26.60 -12.73 6.78
N VAL A 363 -27.76 -12.32 6.27
CA VAL A 363 -28.91 -13.21 6.01
C VAL A 363 -28.52 -14.27 4.97
N LYS A 364 -27.96 -13.86 3.83
CA LYS A 364 -27.55 -14.83 2.79
C LYS A 364 -26.48 -15.81 3.27
N SER A 365 -25.57 -15.34 4.12
CA SER A 365 -24.56 -16.25 4.72
C SER A 365 -25.19 -17.27 5.67
N LYS A 366 -26.12 -16.85 6.55
CA LYS A 366 -26.82 -17.71 7.48
C LYS A 366 -27.71 -18.75 6.77
N GLU A 367 -28.41 -18.31 5.73
CA GLU A 367 -29.30 -19.16 4.93
C GLU A 367 -28.54 -20.02 3.90
N ASN A 368 -27.21 -19.85 3.78
CA ASN A 368 -26.39 -20.43 2.73
C ASN A 368 -26.93 -20.10 1.30
N ASP A 369 -27.59 -18.95 1.17
CA ASP A 369 -28.09 -18.48 -0.12
C ASP A 369 -26.94 -17.94 -0.97
N LYS A 370 -26.68 -18.59 -2.10
CA LYS A 370 -25.63 -18.22 -3.07
C LYS A 370 -26.14 -17.31 -4.18
N SER A 371 -27.42 -16.95 -4.20
CA SER A 371 -27.99 -16.06 -5.21
C SER A 371 -27.50 -14.62 -5.03
N SER A 372 -27.26 -13.93 -6.12
CA SER A 372 -26.91 -12.52 -6.11
C SER A 372 -28.16 -11.64 -5.97
N TYR A 373 -27.98 -10.49 -5.36
CA TYR A 373 -29.03 -9.47 -5.18
C TYR A 373 -28.79 -8.31 -6.15
N TYR A 374 -29.89 -7.84 -6.77
CA TYR A 374 -29.91 -6.67 -7.63
C TYR A 374 -30.96 -5.69 -7.10
N HIS A 375 -30.54 -4.44 -6.96
CA HIS A 375 -31.42 -3.39 -6.46
C HIS A 375 -32.59 -3.14 -7.43
N PRO A 376 -33.83 -2.90 -6.96
CA PRO A 376 -34.98 -2.66 -7.82
C PRO A 376 -34.82 -1.50 -8.81
N TYR A 377 -34.15 -0.43 -8.42
CA TYR A 377 -33.88 0.74 -9.27
C TYR A 377 -32.68 0.57 -10.20
N LEU A 378 -32.11 -0.63 -10.32
CA LEU A 378 -30.96 -0.90 -11.22
C LEU A 378 -31.22 -0.40 -12.65
N ARG A 379 -32.43 -0.70 -13.18
CA ARG A 379 -32.81 -0.29 -14.55
C ARG A 379 -32.82 1.23 -14.66
N ASP A 380 -33.46 1.93 -13.75
CA ASP A 380 -33.65 3.38 -13.82
C ASP A 380 -32.30 4.08 -13.78
N ILE A 381 -31.43 3.70 -12.83
CA ILE A 381 -30.09 4.29 -12.64
C ILE A 381 -29.18 4.00 -13.87
N ILE A 382 -29.14 2.75 -14.34
CA ILE A 382 -28.25 2.40 -15.47
C ILE A 382 -28.73 3.02 -16.79
N SER A 383 -30.05 3.22 -16.95
CA SER A 383 -30.63 3.83 -18.15
C SER A 383 -30.38 5.33 -18.27
N GLU A 384 -29.93 6.02 -17.22
CA GLU A 384 -29.54 7.43 -17.25
C GLU A 384 -28.22 7.66 -17.99
N PHE A 385 -27.38 6.62 -18.09
CA PHE A 385 -26.06 6.77 -18.72
C PHE A 385 -26.14 6.74 -20.24
N GLU A 386 -25.47 7.72 -20.85
CA GLU A 386 -25.43 7.94 -22.29
C GLU A 386 -24.37 7.06 -22.98
N LYS A 387 -24.69 6.49 -24.13
CA LYS A 387 -23.72 5.81 -25.01
C LYS A 387 -22.92 6.84 -25.83
N PRO A 388 -21.69 6.50 -26.27
CA PRO A 388 -20.91 5.32 -25.90
C PRO A 388 -20.45 5.38 -24.44
N TYR A 389 -20.14 4.22 -23.85
CA TYR A 389 -19.61 4.11 -22.48
C TYR A 389 -18.08 4.04 -22.53
N HIS A 390 -17.42 4.87 -21.76
CA HIS A 390 -15.96 4.98 -21.68
C HIS A 390 -15.48 4.48 -20.33
N PHE A 391 -14.42 3.67 -20.31
CA PHE A 391 -13.84 3.09 -19.08
C PHE A 391 -12.36 3.44 -19.03
N ILE A 392 -11.95 4.13 -17.96
CA ILE A 392 -10.59 4.65 -17.81
C ILE A 392 -10.02 4.17 -16.49
N ASP A 393 -8.78 3.74 -16.51
CA ASP A 393 -8.01 3.36 -15.33
C ASP A 393 -6.61 3.95 -15.39
N PHE A 394 -6.06 4.38 -14.22
CA PHE A 394 -4.76 5.03 -14.09
C PHE A 394 -3.83 4.27 -13.19
N GLU A 395 -2.57 4.10 -13.63
CA GLU A 395 -1.49 3.64 -12.79
C GLU A 395 -0.58 4.80 -12.39
N THR A 396 -0.24 4.86 -11.10
CA THR A 396 0.47 6.00 -10.52
C THR A 396 1.57 5.56 -9.56
N SER A 397 2.52 6.47 -9.34
CA SER A 397 3.59 6.29 -8.36
C SER A 397 3.66 7.52 -7.44
N SER A 398 4.04 7.29 -6.19
CA SER A 398 4.23 8.33 -5.20
C SER A 398 5.38 7.90 -4.28
N VAL A 399 6.55 8.51 -4.44
CA VAL A 399 7.80 8.08 -3.81
C VAL A 399 8.35 9.13 -2.84
N ALA A 400 9.05 8.66 -1.81
CA ALA A 400 9.66 9.54 -0.81
C ALA A 400 10.80 10.40 -1.38
N LEU A 401 11.54 9.87 -2.35
CA LEU A 401 12.59 10.59 -3.08
C LEU A 401 12.11 10.82 -4.51
N PRO A 402 11.71 12.04 -4.88
CA PRO A 402 11.18 12.34 -6.20
C PRO A 402 12.12 11.95 -7.34
N PHE A 403 11.54 11.47 -8.46
CA PHE A 403 12.27 11.16 -9.70
C PHE A 403 12.79 12.43 -10.41
N HIS A 404 12.05 13.53 -10.28
CA HIS A 404 12.26 14.73 -11.06
C HIS A 404 12.58 15.94 -10.17
N LYS A 405 13.40 16.86 -10.66
CA LYS A 405 13.65 18.16 -10.02
C LYS A 405 12.35 18.96 -9.91
N ASN A 406 12.32 19.90 -8.99
CA ASN A 406 11.19 20.75 -8.70
C ASN A 406 9.91 19.98 -8.32
N ARG A 407 10.07 18.79 -7.69
CA ARG A 407 8.97 17.97 -7.17
C ARG A 407 9.15 17.71 -5.68
N HIS A 408 8.01 17.57 -5.01
CA HIS A 408 7.95 17.29 -3.59
C HIS A 408 7.94 15.77 -3.32
N PRO A 409 8.46 15.30 -2.16
CA PRO A 409 8.21 13.96 -1.69
C PRO A 409 6.72 13.61 -1.72
N TYR A 410 6.42 12.39 -2.19
CA TYR A 410 5.05 11.84 -2.30
C TYR A 410 4.11 12.65 -3.21
N GLU A 411 4.66 13.48 -4.08
CA GLU A 411 3.89 14.08 -5.17
C GLU A 411 3.52 12.97 -6.17
N SER A 412 2.25 12.92 -6.54
CA SER A 412 1.75 11.87 -7.42
C SER A 412 2.22 12.04 -8.86
N LEU A 413 2.58 10.93 -9.45
CA LEU A 413 3.10 10.79 -10.78
C LEU A 413 2.26 9.77 -11.52
N ALA A 414 1.51 10.21 -12.54
CA ALA A 414 0.70 9.36 -13.39
C ALA A 414 1.55 8.88 -14.57
N PHE A 415 1.85 7.58 -14.60
CA PHE A 415 2.75 7.02 -15.60
C PHE A 415 2.06 6.15 -16.65
N GLN A 416 0.81 5.72 -16.38
CA GLN A 416 0.08 4.85 -17.30
C GLN A 416 -1.42 5.09 -17.21
N TYR A 417 -2.12 4.95 -18.35
CA TYR A 417 -3.56 4.73 -18.40
C TYR A 417 -3.92 3.66 -19.44
N SER A 418 -5.09 3.07 -19.22
CA SER A 418 -5.82 2.29 -20.23
C SER A 418 -7.20 2.89 -20.42
N TYR A 419 -7.74 2.73 -21.65
CA TYR A 419 -9.03 3.28 -22.02
C TYR A 419 -9.78 2.34 -22.95
N HIS A 420 -10.94 1.88 -22.50
CA HIS A 420 -11.90 1.11 -23.31
C HIS A 420 -13.14 1.91 -23.65
N ILE A 421 -13.76 1.57 -24.78
CA ILE A 421 -15.06 2.08 -25.20
C ILE A 421 -16.01 0.91 -25.47
N LEU A 422 -17.25 1.02 -24.99
CA LEU A 422 -18.35 0.12 -25.29
C LEU A 422 -19.43 0.90 -26.01
N ASP A 423 -19.68 0.55 -27.31
CA ASP A 423 -20.71 1.15 -28.14
C ASP A 423 -21.59 0.05 -28.77
N GLY A 424 -22.81 -0.07 -28.25
CA GLY A 424 -23.66 -1.25 -28.51
C GLY A 424 -22.98 -2.51 -27.98
N ASP A 425 -22.75 -3.50 -28.85
CA ASP A 425 -22.03 -4.74 -28.51
C ASP A 425 -20.53 -4.68 -28.83
N LYS A 426 -20.09 -3.58 -29.46
CA LYS A 426 -18.69 -3.41 -29.84
C LYS A 426 -17.87 -2.89 -28.67
N ILE A 427 -16.75 -3.59 -28.39
CA ILE A 427 -15.77 -3.23 -27.37
C ILE A 427 -14.45 -2.95 -28.04
N GLU A 428 -13.86 -1.79 -27.75
CA GLU A 428 -12.57 -1.38 -28.32
C GLU A 428 -11.63 -0.92 -27.20
N HIS A 429 -10.43 -1.50 -27.11
CA HIS A 429 -9.33 -0.90 -26.38
C HIS A 429 -8.83 0.29 -27.20
N LYS A 430 -9.40 1.46 -26.91
CA LYS A 430 -9.30 2.69 -27.72
C LYS A 430 -7.94 3.33 -27.58
N GLY A 431 -7.48 3.51 -26.34
CA GLY A 431 -6.27 4.24 -26.01
C GLY A 431 -5.49 3.65 -24.86
N GLU A 432 -4.20 3.91 -24.86
CA GLU A 432 -3.28 3.59 -23.77
C GLU A 432 -2.09 4.54 -23.75
N TYR A 433 -1.52 4.72 -22.58
CA TYR A 433 -0.28 5.46 -22.37
C TYR A 433 0.57 4.73 -21.35
N LEU A 434 1.87 4.65 -21.59
CA LEU A 434 2.88 4.22 -20.61
C LEU A 434 4.10 5.13 -20.74
N ASN A 435 4.46 5.81 -19.68
CA ASN A 435 5.70 6.58 -19.66
C ASN A 435 6.91 5.64 -19.60
N THR A 436 7.73 5.71 -20.62
CA THR A 436 9.00 4.95 -20.71
C THR A 436 10.21 5.89 -20.78
N SER A 437 9.97 7.20 -20.82
CA SER A 437 11.02 8.23 -20.84
C SER A 437 11.43 8.67 -19.43
N PRO A 438 12.62 9.28 -19.26
CA PRO A 438 13.03 9.85 -17.99
C PRO A 438 12.37 11.21 -17.68
N GLU A 439 11.50 11.71 -18.55
CA GLU A 439 10.84 13.01 -18.38
C GLU A 439 9.64 12.91 -17.42
N PHE A 440 9.27 14.06 -16.83
CA PHE A 440 8.10 14.13 -15.94
C PHE A 440 6.82 13.82 -16.73
N PRO A 441 6.09 12.75 -16.37
CA PRO A 441 5.07 12.18 -17.24
C PRO A 441 3.71 12.87 -17.19
N ASN A 442 3.34 13.58 -16.11
CA ASN A 442 1.95 13.99 -15.87
C ASN A 442 1.35 14.83 -16.99
N TYR A 443 2.14 15.70 -17.62
CA TYR A 443 1.61 16.58 -18.66
C TYR A 443 1.51 15.86 -20.01
N SER A 444 2.45 14.99 -20.36
CA SER A 444 2.37 14.13 -21.54
C SER A 444 1.27 13.07 -21.40
N PHE A 445 1.11 12.50 -20.21
CA PHE A 445 -0.02 11.64 -19.85
C PHE A 445 -1.36 12.35 -20.10
N LEU A 446 -1.52 13.56 -19.56
CA LEU A 446 -2.77 14.32 -19.69
C LEU A 446 -3.04 14.76 -21.14
N ARG A 447 -2.00 15.15 -21.90
CA ARG A 447 -2.12 15.44 -23.34
C ARG A 447 -2.57 14.22 -24.14
N SER A 448 -1.96 13.06 -23.85
CA SER A 448 -2.36 11.80 -24.47
C SER A 448 -3.82 11.48 -24.18
N LEU A 449 -4.24 11.55 -22.91
CA LEU A 449 -5.62 11.31 -22.52
C LEU A 449 -6.59 12.31 -23.16
N LYS A 450 -6.26 13.61 -23.20
CA LYS A 450 -7.07 14.65 -23.86
C LYS A 450 -7.25 14.34 -25.35
N ASN A 451 -6.21 13.86 -26.02
CA ASN A 451 -6.26 13.55 -27.45
C ASN A 451 -7.21 12.38 -27.77
N GLU A 452 -7.41 11.42 -26.85
CA GLU A 452 -8.43 10.38 -27.01
C GLU A 452 -9.86 10.95 -27.09
N PHE A 453 -10.08 12.12 -26.49
CA PHE A 453 -11.34 12.85 -26.50
C PHE A 453 -11.34 14.08 -27.41
N SER A 454 -10.47 14.15 -28.42
CA SER A 454 -10.26 15.31 -29.28
C SER A 454 -11.51 15.78 -30.05
N SER A 455 -12.47 14.88 -30.30
CA SER A 455 -13.77 15.20 -30.94
C SER A 455 -14.86 15.63 -29.94
N GLY A 456 -14.49 15.88 -28.69
CA GLY A 456 -15.40 16.11 -27.56
C GLY A 456 -15.88 14.83 -26.90
N VAL A 457 -16.15 14.91 -25.62
CA VAL A 457 -16.64 13.75 -24.84
C VAL A 457 -18.14 13.59 -25.09
N LYS A 458 -18.52 12.59 -25.90
CA LYS A 458 -19.91 12.12 -26.02
C LYS A 458 -20.05 10.88 -25.13
N GLY A 459 -21.24 10.68 -24.54
CA GLY A 459 -21.49 9.54 -23.69
C GLY A 459 -21.02 9.71 -22.23
N THR A 460 -20.90 8.60 -21.51
CA THR A 460 -20.59 8.57 -20.08
C THR A 460 -19.22 7.97 -19.84
N ILE A 461 -18.39 8.62 -19.00
CA ILE A 461 -17.07 8.13 -18.61
C ILE A 461 -17.18 7.44 -17.24
N PHE A 462 -16.64 6.23 -17.13
CA PHE A 462 -16.58 5.46 -15.89
C PHE A 462 -15.14 5.29 -15.40
N ARG A 463 -14.98 5.26 -14.10
CA ARG A 463 -13.79 4.86 -13.36
C ARG A 463 -14.18 3.89 -12.24
N TYR A 464 -13.22 3.18 -11.69
CA TYR A 464 -13.47 2.29 -10.55
C TYR A 464 -12.85 2.86 -9.28
N HIS A 465 -13.68 3.31 -8.33
CA HIS A 465 -13.26 4.05 -7.14
C HIS A 465 -12.84 5.51 -7.44
N ASN A 466 -12.25 6.24 -6.45
CA ASN A 466 -12.00 7.68 -6.58
C ASN A 466 -10.57 8.05 -7.03
N HIS A 467 -9.76 7.06 -7.40
CA HIS A 467 -8.33 7.26 -7.67
C HIS A 467 -8.09 8.24 -8.83
N GLU A 468 -8.66 7.99 -9.98
CA GLU A 468 -8.48 8.79 -11.21
C GLU A 468 -8.88 10.26 -10.98
N ASN A 469 -10.02 10.48 -10.31
CA ASN A 469 -10.46 11.83 -9.96
C ASN A 469 -9.46 12.54 -9.03
N THR A 470 -8.91 11.81 -8.05
CA THR A 470 -7.90 12.35 -7.13
C THR A 470 -6.63 12.74 -7.87
N ILE A 471 -6.15 11.88 -8.79
CA ILE A 471 -4.95 12.13 -9.58
C ILE A 471 -5.13 13.33 -10.50
N LEU A 472 -6.26 13.45 -11.20
CA LEU A 472 -6.56 14.63 -12.03
C LEU A 472 -6.55 15.93 -11.21
N ASN A 473 -7.09 15.91 -9.99
CA ASN A 473 -7.05 17.06 -9.07
C ASN A 473 -5.62 17.40 -8.62
N GLN A 474 -4.77 16.42 -8.42
CA GLN A 474 -3.36 16.64 -8.08
C GLN A 474 -2.59 17.20 -9.28
N ILE A 475 -2.81 16.68 -10.49
CA ILE A 475 -2.24 17.25 -11.72
C ILE A 475 -2.73 18.68 -11.94
N TYR A 476 -4.01 18.97 -11.65
CA TYR A 476 -4.53 20.35 -11.67
C TYR A 476 -3.71 21.26 -10.75
N THR A 477 -3.47 20.85 -9.51
CA THR A 477 -2.68 21.62 -8.55
C THR A 477 -1.23 21.80 -9.01
N GLN A 478 -0.63 20.81 -9.65
CA GLN A 478 0.70 20.91 -10.25
C GLN A 478 0.70 21.97 -11.39
N LEU A 479 -0.27 21.87 -12.29
CA LEU A 479 -0.37 22.78 -13.45
C LEU A 479 -0.56 24.25 -13.05
N ILE A 480 -1.36 24.54 -12.01
CA ILE A 480 -1.53 25.96 -11.58
C ILE A 480 -0.23 26.57 -11.05
N ASN A 481 0.70 25.75 -10.55
CA ASN A 481 2.00 26.19 -10.06
C ASN A 481 3.08 26.29 -11.17
N GLU A 482 2.80 25.79 -12.38
CA GLU A 482 3.73 25.86 -13.51
C GLU A 482 3.61 27.19 -14.27
N SER A 483 4.70 27.60 -14.88
CA SER A 483 4.68 28.77 -15.78
C SER A 483 4.07 28.40 -17.14
N SER A 484 3.46 29.41 -17.80
CA SER A 484 2.97 29.24 -19.18
C SER A 484 4.11 29.13 -20.22
N ILE A 485 5.35 29.40 -19.82
CA ILE A 485 6.54 29.21 -20.67
C ILE A 485 6.89 27.71 -20.67
N ASP A 486 6.86 27.06 -19.49
CA ASP A 486 7.23 25.66 -19.34
C ASP A 486 6.11 24.71 -19.85
N VAL A 487 4.83 25.12 -19.69
CA VAL A 487 3.66 24.37 -20.14
C VAL A 487 2.76 25.31 -20.97
N PRO A 488 3.05 25.49 -22.26
CA PRO A 488 2.32 26.45 -23.12
C PRO A 488 0.81 26.17 -23.26
N ASP A 489 0.41 24.92 -23.23
CA ASP A 489 -0.99 24.45 -23.30
C ASP A 489 -1.66 24.29 -21.92
N ARG A 490 -1.07 24.88 -20.86
CA ARG A 490 -1.53 24.74 -19.47
C ARG A 490 -3.03 24.98 -19.31
N ASN A 491 -3.56 26.05 -19.88
CA ASN A 491 -4.96 26.42 -19.72
C ASN A 491 -5.90 25.39 -20.36
N GLU A 492 -5.55 24.85 -21.53
CA GLU A 492 -6.32 23.80 -22.18
C GLU A 492 -6.33 22.51 -21.37
N LEU A 493 -5.21 22.18 -20.71
CA LEU A 493 -5.11 21.02 -19.85
C LEU A 493 -5.93 21.19 -18.54
N LEU A 494 -5.89 22.39 -17.95
CA LEU A 494 -6.72 22.74 -16.79
C LEU A 494 -8.21 22.64 -17.12
N ASP A 495 -8.64 23.18 -18.28
CA ASP A 495 -10.04 23.11 -18.72
C ASP A 495 -10.48 21.66 -19.01
N PHE A 496 -9.60 20.85 -19.57
CA PHE A 496 -9.89 19.41 -19.78
C PHE A 496 -10.10 18.67 -18.44
N ILE A 497 -9.23 18.91 -17.43
CA ILE A 497 -9.40 18.33 -16.09
C ILE A 497 -10.76 18.73 -15.52
N LYS A 498 -11.09 20.02 -15.54
CA LYS A 498 -12.40 20.51 -15.04
C LYS A 498 -13.57 19.88 -15.76
N HIS A 499 -13.42 19.59 -17.06
CA HIS A 499 -14.49 19.01 -17.88
C HIS A 499 -14.85 17.57 -17.47
N ILE A 500 -13.84 16.73 -17.11
CA ILE A 500 -14.01 15.29 -16.86
C ILE A 500 -13.93 14.89 -15.39
N SER A 501 -13.73 15.83 -14.47
CA SER A 501 -13.55 15.55 -13.05
C SER A 501 -14.39 16.42 -12.12
N SER A 502 -14.51 15.99 -10.87
CA SER A 502 -15.11 16.74 -9.77
C SER A 502 -14.03 17.27 -8.85
N PRO A 503 -14.15 18.50 -8.29
CA PRO A 503 -13.14 19.05 -7.39
C PRO A 503 -13.08 18.24 -6.09
N THR A 504 -11.86 17.93 -5.65
CA THR A 504 -11.60 17.38 -4.32
C THR A 504 -11.57 18.48 -3.26
N LYS A 505 -11.49 18.10 -1.98
CA LYS A 505 -11.45 19.05 -0.86
C LYS A 505 -10.40 20.17 -1.03
N ASN A 506 -9.26 19.86 -1.64
CA ASN A 506 -8.17 20.82 -1.83
C ASN A 506 -8.48 21.85 -2.92
N ASN A 507 -9.36 21.52 -3.85
CA ASN A 507 -9.75 22.35 -4.99
C ASN A 507 -11.23 22.80 -4.92
N LEU A 508 -11.86 22.72 -3.74
CA LEU A 508 -13.24 23.18 -3.54
C LEU A 508 -13.36 24.66 -3.86
N GLY A 509 -14.29 25.00 -4.75
CA GLY A 509 -14.53 26.37 -5.18
C GLY A 509 -13.82 26.75 -6.48
N GLU A 510 -12.82 26.00 -6.92
CA GLU A 510 -12.13 26.24 -8.20
C GLU A 510 -13.02 25.93 -9.41
N TRP A 511 -13.82 24.87 -9.33
CA TRP A 511 -14.87 24.55 -10.29
C TRP A 511 -15.99 23.76 -9.62
N LYS A 512 -17.12 23.60 -10.30
CA LYS A 512 -18.18 22.65 -9.97
C LYS A 512 -17.91 21.30 -10.68
N ASP A 513 -18.69 20.28 -10.40
CA ASP A 513 -18.63 19.01 -11.13
C ASP A 513 -18.64 19.29 -12.64
N GLY A 514 -17.66 18.74 -13.33
CA GLY A 514 -17.52 18.89 -14.77
C GLY A 514 -18.71 18.28 -15.52
N PRO A 515 -19.08 18.81 -16.70
CA PRO A 515 -20.23 18.32 -17.46
C PRO A 515 -20.09 16.85 -17.88
N LYS A 516 -18.88 16.31 -17.89
CA LYS A 516 -18.54 14.91 -18.18
C LYS A 516 -17.71 14.30 -17.04
N SER A 517 -17.98 14.72 -15.80
CA SER A 517 -17.33 14.12 -14.61
C SER A 517 -17.51 12.61 -14.60
N MET A 518 -16.41 11.91 -14.37
CA MET A 518 -16.37 10.44 -14.37
C MET A 518 -17.30 9.84 -13.31
N VAL A 519 -18.16 8.93 -13.73
CA VAL A 519 -19.05 8.15 -12.84
C VAL A 519 -18.21 7.07 -12.15
N ASP A 520 -18.45 6.89 -10.85
CA ASP A 520 -17.76 5.90 -10.03
C ASP A 520 -18.49 4.54 -10.07
N LEU A 521 -18.01 3.62 -10.91
CA LEU A 521 -18.58 2.28 -11.05
C LEU A 521 -18.53 1.47 -9.75
N TYR A 522 -17.52 1.70 -8.90
CA TYR A 522 -17.46 1.09 -7.57
C TYR A 522 -18.69 1.47 -6.73
N LYS A 523 -19.11 2.74 -6.76
CA LYS A 523 -20.31 3.17 -6.05
C LYS A 523 -21.56 2.49 -6.59
N LEU A 524 -21.69 2.36 -7.92
CA LEU A 524 -22.80 1.63 -8.54
C LEU A 524 -22.82 0.16 -8.09
N VAL A 525 -21.67 -0.51 -8.08
CA VAL A 525 -21.57 -1.88 -7.56
C VAL A 525 -22.03 -1.95 -6.11
N VAL A 526 -21.53 -1.05 -5.24
CA VAL A 526 -21.89 -1.05 -3.81
C VAL A 526 -23.38 -0.81 -3.58
N SER A 527 -24.00 0.07 -4.37
CA SER A 527 -25.41 0.45 -4.19
C SER A 527 -26.40 -0.44 -4.93
N LEU A 528 -26.01 -1.10 -6.02
CA LEU A 528 -26.95 -1.80 -6.89
C LEU A 528 -26.81 -3.32 -6.93
N TYR A 529 -25.68 -3.86 -6.49
CA TYR A 529 -25.34 -5.26 -6.67
C TYR A 529 -24.63 -5.84 -5.45
N TYR A 530 -25.03 -7.05 -5.04
CA TYR A 530 -24.31 -7.87 -4.07
C TYR A 530 -24.28 -9.33 -4.52
N SER A 531 -23.11 -9.95 -4.46
CA SER A 531 -22.95 -11.39 -4.67
C SER A 531 -22.18 -12.03 -3.50
N PRO A 532 -22.64 -13.17 -2.96
CA PRO A 532 -21.92 -13.92 -1.95
C PRO A 532 -20.52 -14.39 -2.40
N PHE A 533 -20.30 -14.55 -3.72
CA PHE A 533 -18.99 -14.90 -4.28
C PHE A 533 -17.91 -13.80 -4.07
N SER A 534 -18.31 -12.55 -3.86
CA SER A 534 -17.38 -11.46 -3.57
C SER A 534 -16.74 -11.55 -2.18
N LYS A 535 -17.19 -12.47 -1.33
CA LYS A 535 -16.70 -12.68 0.05
C LYS A 535 -16.61 -11.37 0.86
N GLY A 536 -17.56 -10.47 0.65
CA GLY A 536 -17.62 -9.17 1.31
C GLY A 536 -16.74 -8.06 0.72
N SER A 537 -15.88 -8.35 -0.24
CA SER A 537 -15.08 -7.34 -0.94
C SER A 537 -15.85 -6.72 -2.10
N ASN A 538 -15.63 -5.42 -2.33
CA ASN A 538 -16.14 -4.69 -3.50
C ASN A 538 -14.99 -4.28 -4.46
N SER A 539 -13.78 -4.80 -4.24
CA SER A 539 -12.68 -4.60 -5.18
C SER A 539 -13.04 -5.23 -6.53
N ILE A 540 -12.60 -4.62 -7.62
CA ILE A 540 -12.82 -5.10 -8.99
C ILE A 540 -12.39 -6.55 -9.17
N LYS A 541 -11.31 -6.98 -8.48
CA LYS A 541 -10.78 -8.36 -8.49
C LYS A 541 -11.71 -9.40 -7.87
N TYR A 542 -12.64 -8.99 -7.02
CA TYR A 542 -13.67 -9.85 -6.43
C TYR A 542 -15.02 -9.73 -7.15
N ILE A 543 -15.31 -8.54 -7.68
CA ILE A 543 -16.56 -8.30 -8.40
C ILE A 543 -16.52 -8.92 -9.79
N LEU A 544 -15.41 -8.83 -10.53
CA LEU A 544 -15.28 -9.45 -11.84
C LEU A 544 -15.57 -10.96 -11.83
N PRO A 545 -14.93 -11.79 -10.99
CA PRO A 545 -15.28 -13.20 -10.89
C PRO A 545 -16.74 -13.44 -10.46
N SER A 546 -17.31 -12.54 -9.62
CA SER A 546 -18.69 -12.66 -9.15
C SER A 546 -19.70 -12.46 -10.28
N VAL A 547 -19.54 -11.41 -11.10
CA VAL A 547 -20.44 -11.16 -12.24
C VAL A 547 -20.30 -12.23 -13.32
N LEU A 548 -19.09 -12.76 -13.52
CA LEU A 548 -18.85 -13.88 -14.42
C LEU A 548 -19.51 -15.17 -13.91
N ASN A 549 -19.50 -15.41 -12.60
CA ASN A 549 -20.24 -16.52 -12.03
C ASN A 549 -21.76 -16.39 -12.25
N ASP A 550 -22.30 -15.17 -12.18
CA ASP A 550 -23.72 -14.89 -12.26
C ASP A 550 -24.27 -14.87 -13.71
N SER A 551 -23.40 -14.72 -14.72
CA SER A 551 -23.80 -14.56 -16.13
C SER A 551 -23.24 -15.64 -17.04
N GLU A 552 -24.10 -16.53 -17.51
CA GLU A 552 -23.74 -17.50 -18.56
C GLU A 552 -23.40 -16.82 -19.88
N MET A 553 -24.11 -15.73 -20.23
CA MET A 553 -23.85 -14.96 -21.44
C MET A 553 -22.41 -14.42 -21.46
N LEU A 554 -21.97 -13.81 -20.36
CA LEU A 554 -20.62 -13.27 -20.27
C LEU A 554 -19.57 -14.40 -20.28
N ARG A 555 -19.80 -15.51 -19.58
CA ARG A 555 -18.90 -16.68 -19.66
C ARG A 555 -18.75 -17.17 -21.09
N ASN A 556 -19.86 -17.34 -21.81
CA ASN A 556 -19.84 -17.78 -23.20
C ASN A 556 -19.15 -16.77 -24.13
N LYS A 557 -19.31 -15.47 -23.88
CA LYS A 557 -18.65 -14.40 -24.64
C LYS A 557 -17.13 -14.43 -24.42
N TYR A 558 -16.68 -14.40 -23.17
CA TYR A 558 -15.27 -14.23 -22.82
C TYR A 558 -14.45 -15.53 -22.78
N SER A 559 -15.08 -16.68 -23.03
CA SER A 559 -14.40 -17.95 -23.32
C SER A 559 -13.97 -18.09 -24.79
N LYS A 560 -14.29 -17.11 -25.65
CA LYS A 560 -13.86 -17.09 -27.05
C LYS A 560 -12.63 -16.20 -27.22
N PRO A 561 -11.77 -16.48 -28.22
CA PRO A 561 -10.63 -15.63 -28.52
C PRO A 561 -11.06 -14.20 -28.90
N ILE A 562 -10.45 -13.19 -28.32
CA ILE A 562 -10.75 -11.77 -28.56
C ILE A 562 -10.71 -11.45 -30.06
N TYR A 563 -9.67 -11.90 -30.74
CA TYR A 563 -9.47 -11.65 -32.19
C TYR A 563 -10.30 -12.56 -33.10
N GLY A 564 -11.08 -13.46 -32.55
CA GLY A 564 -12.05 -14.27 -33.29
C GLY A 564 -13.42 -13.61 -33.47
N THR A 565 -13.59 -12.36 -32.95
CA THR A 565 -14.85 -11.60 -33.10
C THR A 565 -14.55 -10.17 -33.51
N ASP A 566 -15.37 -9.61 -34.43
CA ASP A 566 -15.30 -8.20 -34.82
C ASP A 566 -15.84 -7.25 -33.76
N LEU A 567 -16.32 -7.81 -32.63
CA LEU A 567 -16.96 -7.07 -31.55
C LEU A 567 -15.98 -6.63 -30.46
N ILE A 568 -14.83 -7.30 -30.34
CA ILE A 568 -13.83 -7.02 -29.29
C ILE A 568 -12.47 -6.80 -29.94
N SER A 569 -11.83 -5.66 -29.66
CA SER A 569 -10.47 -5.38 -30.08
C SER A 569 -9.58 -5.02 -28.89
N SER A 570 -8.35 -5.51 -28.90
CA SER A 570 -7.35 -5.29 -27.89
C SER A 570 -6.02 -4.85 -28.51
N LYS A 571 -5.27 -4.00 -27.81
CA LYS A 571 -3.91 -3.57 -28.23
C LYS A 571 -2.84 -4.57 -27.78
N ASN A 572 -3.02 -5.19 -26.61
CA ASN A 572 -1.98 -5.97 -25.94
C ASN A 572 -2.22 -7.48 -25.95
N PHE A 573 -3.44 -7.91 -26.28
CA PHE A 573 -3.81 -9.32 -26.34
C PHE A 573 -4.17 -9.73 -27.76
N LYS A 574 -3.57 -10.82 -28.21
CA LYS A 574 -3.82 -11.40 -29.52
C LYS A 574 -4.21 -12.87 -29.34
N ASP A 575 -5.34 -13.27 -29.94
CA ASP A 575 -5.91 -14.61 -29.79
C ASP A 575 -6.09 -15.06 -28.31
N TRP A 576 -6.33 -14.07 -27.44
CA TRP A 576 -6.43 -14.28 -26.00
C TRP A 576 -7.84 -14.70 -25.60
N ILE A 577 -7.92 -15.70 -24.71
CA ILE A 577 -9.16 -16.15 -24.09
C ILE A 577 -9.13 -15.70 -22.63
N TRP A 578 -10.06 -14.85 -22.22
CA TRP A 578 -10.14 -14.33 -20.87
C TRP A 578 -10.54 -15.39 -19.83
N LEU A 579 -11.40 -16.35 -20.26
CA LEU A 579 -11.87 -17.45 -19.43
C LEU A 579 -11.50 -18.78 -20.09
N ASN A 580 -10.94 -19.71 -19.35
CA ASN A 580 -10.71 -21.09 -19.78
C ASN A 580 -11.31 -22.07 -18.77
N GLU A 581 -11.35 -23.37 -19.13
CA GLU A 581 -11.99 -24.42 -18.33
C GLU A 581 -11.44 -24.52 -16.90
N ASP A 582 -10.16 -24.19 -16.69
CA ASP A 582 -9.47 -24.30 -15.41
C ASP A 582 -9.44 -22.98 -14.63
N LYS A 583 -9.71 -21.83 -15.29
CA LYS A 583 -9.57 -20.51 -14.67
C LYS A 583 -10.73 -19.61 -15.04
N HIS A 584 -11.59 -19.36 -14.07
CA HIS A 584 -12.73 -18.42 -14.19
C HIS A 584 -12.39 -17.00 -13.73
N ASP A 585 -11.12 -16.72 -13.40
CA ASP A 585 -10.63 -15.43 -12.96
C ASP A 585 -9.62 -14.90 -13.98
N PRO A 586 -9.98 -13.84 -14.75
CA PRO A 586 -9.11 -13.26 -15.76
C PRO A 586 -7.76 -12.77 -15.22
N TYR A 587 -7.72 -12.26 -13.98
CA TYR A 587 -6.47 -11.80 -13.36
C TYR A 587 -5.48 -12.96 -13.18
N LYS A 588 -5.95 -14.13 -12.76
CA LYS A 588 -5.13 -15.35 -12.62
C LYS A 588 -4.74 -15.98 -13.96
N SER A 589 -5.35 -15.51 -15.04
CA SER A 589 -5.05 -15.98 -16.40
C SER A 589 -3.96 -15.16 -17.07
N LEU A 590 -3.58 -14.00 -16.53
CA LEU A 590 -2.50 -13.17 -17.08
C LEU A 590 -1.20 -13.98 -17.20
N PRO A 591 -0.49 -13.86 -18.34
CA PRO A 591 0.77 -14.56 -18.52
C PRO A 591 1.83 -14.00 -17.56
N PRO A 592 2.63 -14.85 -16.93
CA PRO A 592 3.73 -14.41 -16.10
C PRO A 592 4.71 -13.56 -16.94
N ILE A 593 5.29 -12.52 -16.33
CA ILE A 593 6.26 -11.64 -16.99
C ILE A 593 7.50 -12.43 -17.42
N PHE A 594 7.86 -13.42 -16.61
CA PHE A 594 9.07 -14.20 -16.77
C PHE A 594 8.75 -15.69 -16.96
N THR A 595 9.29 -16.25 -18.02
CA THR A 595 9.25 -17.69 -18.30
C THR A 595 10.53 -18.36 -17.76
N GLU A 596 10.56 -19.71 -17.70
CA GLU A 596 11.70 -20.50 -17.18
C GLU A 596 13.07 -20.18 -17.83
N ILE A 597 13.08 -19.53 -18.99
CA ILE A 597 14.32 -19.16 -19.73
C ILE A 597 15.14 -18.09 -19.00
N ASP A 598 14.52 -17.35 -18.09
CA ASP A 598 15.15 -16.24 -17.37
C ASP A 598 15.80 -16.67 -16.04
N LYS A 599 15.85 -17.97 -15.71
CA LYS A 599 16.44 -18.53 -14.47
C LYS A 599 17.94 -18.21 -14.28
N ASN A 600 18.62 -17.78 -15.34
CA ASN A 600 20.05 -17.39 -15.30
C ASN A 600 20.25 -15.87 -15.10
N ASN A 601 19.19 -15.11 -14.86
CA ASN A 601 19.29 -13.68 -14.60
C ASN A 601 19.40 -13.45 -13.07
N PRO A 602 20.41 -12.71 -12.57
CA PRO A 602 20.63 -12.53 -11.13
C PRO A 602 19.59 -11.68 -10.41
N ILE A 603 18.52 -11.29 -11.08
CA ILE A 603 17.39 -10.55 -10.53
C ILE A 603 16.36 -11.58 -10.05
N ASP A 604 15.97 -11.49 -8.78
CA ASP A 604 14.88 -12.31 -8.27
C ASP A 604 13.57 -11.93 -8.96
N ILE A 605 13.31 -12.71 -10.00
CA ILE A 605 12.21 -12.53 -10.97
C ILE A 605 10.87 -12.94 -10.34
N SER A 606 10.90 -13.64 -9.19
CA SER A 606 9.69 -14.13 -8.53
C SER A 606 8.76 -13.01 -8.05
N THR A 607 9.30 -11.84 -7.75
CA THR A 607 8.54 -10.64 -7.34
C THR A 607 7.67 -10.05 -8.45
N PHE A 608 8.01 -10.30 -9.71
CA PHE A 608 7.29 -9.75 -10.88
C PHE A 608 6.48 -10.82 -11.63
N ASN A 609 6.49 -12.06 -11.15
CA ASN A 609 5.83 -13.15 -11.88
C ASN A 609 4.31 -12.98 -11.99
N ASN A 610 3.71 -12.20 -11.09
CA ASN A 610 2.29 -11.91 -11.12
C ASN A 610 2.10 -10.41 -10.89
N LEU A 611 1.99 -9.63 -11.98
CA LEU A 611 1.39 -8.29 -11.94
C LEU A 611 -0.12 -8.48 -11.81
N ASP A 612 -0.58 -8.83 -10.62
CA ASP A 612 -1.99 -9.04 -10.34
C ASP A 612 -2.57 -8.02 -9.33
N ASP A 613 -1.73 -7.06 -8.90
CA ASP A 613 -2.17 -5.95 -8.04
C ASP A 613 -1.47 -4.61 -8.41
N GLY A 614 -2.08 -3.48 -8.03
CA GLY A 614 -1.54 -2.13 -8.30
C GLY A 614 -0.18 -1.86 -7.63
N GLY A 615 0.16 -2.59 -6.57
CA GLY A 615 1.48 -2.53 -5.94
C GLY A 615 2.57 -3.11 -6.84
N ALA A 616 2.26 -4.16 -7.58
CA ALA A 616 3.18 -4.77 -8.53
C ALA A 616 3.45 -3.85 -9.75
N ALA A 617 2.43 -3.13 -10.26
CA ALA A 617 2.61 -2.15 -11.33
C ALA A 617 3.51 -0.99 -10.90
N MET A 618 3.31 -0.46 -9.69
CA MET A 618 4.16 0.58 -9.11
C MET A 618 5.59 0.11 -8.92
N THR A 619 5.79 -1.13 -8.46
CA THR A 619 7.11 -1.76 -8.31
C THR A 619 7.80 -1.95 -9.66
N ALA A 620 7.06 -2.42 -10.68
CA ALA A 620 7.58 -2.59 -12.03
C ALA A 620 8.01 -1.24 -12.64
N TYR A 621 7.22 -0.20 -12.46
CA TYR A 621 7.57 1.16 -12.88
C TYR A 621 8.82 1.67 -12.17
N ALA A 622 8.88 1.56 -10.85
CA ALA A 622 10.05 1.93 -10.07
C ALA A 622 11.30 1.18 -10.54
N TYR A 623 11.18 -0.13 -10.81
CA TYR A 623 12.27 -0.93 -11.35
C TYR A 623 12.75 -0.43 -12.72
N LEU A 624 11.85 -0.08 -13.64
CA LEU A 624 12.19 0.49 -14.94
C LEU A 624 12.91 1.84 -14.82
N GLN A 625 12.61 2.62 -13.79
CA GLN A 625 13.23 3.92 -13.53
C GLN A 625 14.56 3.81 -12.78
N PHE A 626 14.70 2.84 -11.86
CA PHE A 626 15.84 2.73 -10.94
C PHE A 626 16.94 1.76 -11.35
N SER A 627 16.68 0.80 -12.28
CA SER A 627 17.64 -0.21 -12.62
C SER A 627 18.16 -0.07 -14.06
N GLU A 628 19.42 -0.47 -14.27
CA GLU A 628 19.94 -0.70 -15.62
C GLU A 628 19.37 -2.00 -16.16
N THR A 629 18.24 -1.89 -16.84
CA THR A 629 17.49 -3.02 -17.36
C THR A 629 17.93 -3.32 -18.80
N LYS A 630 18.22 -4.57 -19.11
CA LYS A 630 18.47 -5.00 -20.49
C LYS A 630 17.25 -4.66 -21.37
N PRO A 631 17.43 -4.19 -22.62
CA PRO A 631 16.31 -3.76 -23.47
C PRO A 631 15.20 -4.81 -23.66
N GLU A 632 15.56 -6.09 -23.70
CA GLU A 632 14.60 -7.19 -23.83
C GLU A 632 13.74 -7.37 -22.59
N LEU A 633 14.35 -7.27 -21.41
CA LEU A 633 13.65 -7.34 -20.13
C LEU A 633 12.75 -6.13 -19.95
N ARG A 634 13.25 -4.94 -20.29
CA ARG A 634 12.46 -3.69 -20.26
C ARG A 634 11.19 -3.84 -21.07
N LYS A 635 11.27 -4.32 -22.33
CA LYS A 635 10.09 -4.55 -23.19
C LYS A 635 9.11 -5.56 -22.61
N LYS A 636 9.59 -6.61 -21.94
CA LYS A 636 8.71 -7.60 -21.28
C LYS A 636 7.93 -6.98 -20.13
N ILE A 637 8.59 -6.16 -19.30
CA ILE A 637 7.96 -5.45 -18.17
C ILE A 637 6.94 -4.44 -18.72
N GLU A 638 7.31 -3.61 -19.69
CA GLU A 638 6.42 -2.64 -20.33
C GLU A 638 5.15 -3.33 -20.87
N LYS A 639 5.33 -4.45 -21.59
CA LYS A 639 4.19 -5.22 -22.12
C LYS A 639 3.30 -5.80 -21.02
N ALA A 640 3.88 -6.26 -19.91
CA ALA A 640 3.11 -6.80 -18.80
C ALA A 640 2.30 -5.71 -18.11
N MET A 641 2.89 -4.51 -17.92
CA MET A 641 2.20 -3.35 -17.35
C MET A 641 1.02 -2.91 -18.25
N LEU A 642 1.21 -2.84 -19.56
CA LEU A 642 0.15 -2.51 -20.52
C LEU A 642 -1.00 -3.53 -20.45
N ARG A 643 -0.70 -4.83 -20.39
CA ARG A 643 -1.69 -5.90 -20.27
C ARG A 643 -2.47 -5.84 -18.97
N TYR A 644 -1.79 -5.54 -17.87
CA TYR A 644 -2.44 -5.43 -16.57
C TYR A 644 -3.47 -4.29 -16.55
N CYS A 645 -3.07 -3.08 -16.93
CA CYS A 645 -3.95 -1.92 -16.99
C CYS A 645 -5.10 -2.07 -18.02
N GLU A 646 -4.84 -2.77 -19.16
CA GLU A 646 -5.90 -3.13 -20.10
C GLU A 646 -6.93 -4.06 -19.47
N LEU A 647 -6.51 -5.03 -18.63
CA LEU A 647 -7.44 -5.90 -17.92
C LEU A 647 -8.30 -5.14 -16.93
N ASP A 648 -7.77 -4.14 -16.21
CA ASP A 648 -8.55 -3.35 -15.25
C ASP A 648 -9.69 -2.59 -15.97
N THR A 649 -9.42 -1.96 -17.11
CA THR A 649 -10.48 -1.32 -17.89
C THR A 649 -11.44 -2.32 -18.55
N MET A 650 -10.95 -3.47 -18.98
CA MET A 650 -11.78 -4.55 -19.51
C MET A 650 -12.68 -5.16 -18.44
N ALA A 651 -12.19 -5.27 -17.21
CA ALA A 651 -12.99 -5.72 -16.08
C ALA A 651 -14.18 -4.78 -15.79
N MET A 652 -13.97 -3.46 -15.90
CA MET A 652 -15.06 -2.49 -15.80
C MET A 652 -16.10 -2.68 -16.91
N VAL A 653 -15.66 -2.93 -18.16
CA VAL A 653 -16.56 -3.24 -19.27
C VAL A 653 -17.42 -4.45 -18.94
N ILE A 654 -16.82 -5.56 -18.53
CA ILE A 654 -17.54 -6.81 -18.21
C ILE A 654 -18.54 -6.61 -17.05
N ILE A 655 -18.17 -5.87 -16.01
CA ILE A 655 -19.06 -5.56 -14.89
C ILE A 655 -20.24 -4.71 -15.39
N PHE A 656 -20.00 -3.73 -16.25
CA PHE A 656 -21.07 -2.88 -16.78
C PHE A 656 -21.97 -3.63 -17.76
N GLU A 657 -21.44 -4.50 -18.61
CA GLU A 657 -22.22 -5.40 -19.47
C GLU A 657 -23.13 -6.31 -18.65
N HIS A 658 -22.68 -6.77 -17.48
CA HIS A 658 -23.54 -7.54 -16.57
C HIS A 658 -24.75 -6.73 -16.13
N PHE A 659 -24.59 -5.45 -15.81
CA PHE A 659 -25.73 -4.59 -15.49
C PHE A 659 -26.67 -4.39 -16.70
N LEU A 660 -26.11 -4.18 -17.89
CA LEU A 660 -26.89 -4.09 -19.13
C LEU A 660 -27.67 -5.38 -19.45
N GLU A 661 -27.04 -6.55 -19.26
CA GLU A 661 -27.71 -7.84 -19.37
C GLU A 661 -28.90 -7.96 -18.43
N ARG A 662 -28.72 -7.54 -17.17
CA ARG A 662 -29.78 -7.64 -16.16
C ARG A 662 -30.95 -6.73 -16.45
N ILE A 663 -30.73 -5.47 -16.83
CA ILE A 663 -31.84 -4.55 -17.14
C ILE A 663 -32.62 -4.96 -18.42
N ASN A 664 -32.00 -5.70 -19.34
CA ASN A 664 -32.66 -6.20 -20.55
C ASN A 664 -33.47 -7.50 -20.29
N LYS A 665 -33.24 -8.21 -19.18
CA LYS A 665 -33.96 -9.41 -18.78
C LYS A 665 -35.22 -9.10 -17.96
N PHE A 666 -35.39 -7.88 -17.48
CA PHE A 666 -36.59 -7.35 -16.83
C PHE A 666 -37.37 -6.48 -17.82
#